data_07c7727d238ea15f733910862fead8f8
#
_entry.id   07c7727d238ea15f733910862fead8f8
#
_cell.length_a   1.000
_cell.length_b   1.000
_cell.length_c   1.000
_cell.angle_alpha   90.00
_cell.angle_beta   90.00
_cell.angle_gamma   90.00
#
_symmetry.space_group_name_H-M   'P 1'
#
loop_
_entity.id
_entity.type
_entity.pdbx_description
1 polymer ?
#
loop_
_entity_poly.entity_id
_entity_poly.type
_entity_poly.pdbx_seq_one_letter_code
_entity_poly.pdbx_strand_id
1 'polypeptide(L)'
;MSTKRYFILSFIAAVIASLAAAHDCQAQSLTFTPYKASGIYEIGEKVGWTVALSAGAAPAGDYTYTVKKNNQDVIKAGRLEFSSGRASIEVTLDEPAMVYAQVSPADDSNSNASKAMALGAAVAPEKLQPSVPRPADFDRFWNSKISMLKQIPERAVLTPQDSGKPDVEYAIIQMDHLNDIHVYGQMAKPKKPGKFPALVIFQWASPPYPLQRQWVTDRAAEGWLTLNIEPHNVLPDQPPSYYSALPEALKHYEPIGQTDREKNYFLQMYLADYRAVEYITHRPDWDGRTLVVMGTSMGGQQSLCVAGLHPKITHLIVNEPAGCDTNGSLHGRAAGYPNWPADNPQAMQTALYFDPVNFASHIKATSMVAMGFVDTVAPPVGIWIAFNQIQGAKEAVPMIDSPHNHVATPAQQYPFTSRSAEWLSTLVHGGEVKPQRILIRNGGAMSTADQPAPRTDQNSQIAHAQLLEKARRGGIDVYFVGDSITRRWGTSDEQYKDFLANWRQNFFGWNAADFGWGGDTTQNILWRLTNGELDNVNPKIIVVMAGTNNVGKLSPQGSDDPRVAEITRGIKAILDVCRQKAPGATIVLMGITPRNDNMAVMPIINEVNDNIARFAAGKKIRYLNINDRLADADGRLREGMTNADGLHLDVKGYQVWADALKPIFSELLGPPAKTDHAPPPTGDPRAQSQGSRH
;
A
#
# COMPACT_ATOMS: atom_id res chain seq x y z
N MET A 1 26.55 55.90 42.00
CA MET A 1 27.68 55.57 42.89
C MET A 1 27.82 54.08 42.98
N SER A 2 28.88 53.65 42.42
CA SER A 2 29.94 52.77 42.81
C SER A 2 29.68 51.28 42.51
N THR A 3 30.25 50.82 41.46
CA THR A 3 31.51 50.12 41.12
C THR A 3 31.57 48.65 41.49
N LYS A 4 31.63 47.84 40.45
CA LYS A 4 32.67 46.88 40.03
C LYS A 4 33.17 45.83 41.03
N ARG A 5 33.22 44.52 40.68
CA ARG A 5 34.41 43.86 40.19
C ARG A 5 34.19 42.37 39.85
N TYR A 6 34.82 41.95 38.76
CA TYR A 6 35.02 40.59 38.28
C TYR A 6 35.83 39.73 39.27
N PHE A 7 35.51 38.43 39.33
CA PHE A 7 36.52 37.43 39.70
C PHE A 7 36.33 36.18 38.83
N ILE A 8 37.34 35.93 37.99
CA ILE A 8 37.58 34.70 37.26
C ILE A 8 38.23 33.74 38.27
N LEU A 9 37.66 32.53 38.41
CA LEU A 9 38.37 31.41 39.05
C LEU A 9 38.19 30.18 38.21
N SER A 10 39.32 29.81 37.55
CA SER A 10 39.53 28.54 36.90
C SER A 10 39.49 27.43 37.93
N PHE A 11 38.66 26.41 37.72
CA PHE A 11 38.75 25.15 38.42
C PHE A 11 39.01 24.03 37.41
N ILE A 12 40.21 23.49 37.42
CA ILE A 12 40.61 22.21 36.83
C ILE A 12 39.94 21.13 37.67
N ALA A 13 38.96 20.46 37.14
CA ALA A 13 38.41 19.24 37.74
C ALA A 13 38.81 18.03 36.92
N ALA A 14 39.42 17.10 37.56
CA ALA A 14 39.95 15.85 37.04
C ALA A 14 38.85 15.03 36.35
N VAL A 15 39.14 14.58 35.11
CA VAL A 15 38.38 13.56 34.41
C VAL A 15 38.62 12.22 35.10
N ILE A 16 37.68 11.79 35.91
CA ILE A 16 37.51 10.38 36.28
C ILE A 16 36.68 9.76 35.18
N ALA A 17 37.35 9.05 34.28
CA ALA A 17 36.72 8.17 33.32
C ALA A 17 36.08 6.99 34.06
N SER A 18 34.82 7.12 34.44
CA SER A 18 33.95 5.97 34.69
C SER A 18 33.48 5.44 33.36
N LEU A 19 34.09 4.36 32.88
CA LEU A 19 33.53 3.46 31.89
C LEU A 19 32.23 2.89 32.49
N ALA A 20 31.13 3.61 32.32
CA ALA A 20 29.83 2.99 32.34
C ALA A 20 29.74 2.23 30.99
N ALA A 21 29.90 0.92 31.04
CA ALA A 21 29.49 0.06 29.95
C ALA A 21 27.99 0.34 29.70
N ALA A 22 27.69 1.18 28.70
CA ALA A 22 26.40 1.21 28.13
C ALA A 22 26.18 -0.20 27.53
N HIS A 23 25.44 -1.02 28.23
CA HIS A 23 24.84 -2.19 27.62
C HIS A 23 23.83 -1.63 26.63
N ASP A 24 24.24 -1.54 25.36
CA ASP A 24 23.33 -1.40 24.24
C ASP A 24 22.35 -2.57 24.35
N CYS A 25 21.15 -2.28 24.84
CA CYS A 25 20.03 -3.18 24.80
C CYS A 25 19.58 -3.23 23.33
N GLN A 26 20.28 -4.04 22.51
CA GLN A 26 19.82 -4.39 21.17
C GLN A 26 18.40 -4.95 21.32
N ALA A 27 17.42 -4.29 20.75
CA ALA A 27 16.07 -4.77 20.71
C ALA A 27 16.05 -6.12 19.98
N GLN A 28 15.86 -7.20 20.73
CA GLN A 28 15.81 -8.55 20.19
C GLN A 28 14.59 -8.65 19.28
N SER A 29 14.78 -8.92 18.00
CA SER A 29 13.67 -9.16 17.10
C SER A 29 13.21 -10.61 17.20
N LEU A 30 11.92 -10.81 17.54
CA LEU A 30 11.25 -12.09 17.48
C LEU A 30 10.68 -12.31 16.07
N THR A 31 10.79 -13.54 15.58
CA THR A 31 10.13 -13.98 14.36
C THR A 31 8.96 -14.89 14.72
N PHE A 32 7.79 -14.62 14.17
CA PHE A 32 6.57 -15.39 14.39
C PHE A 32 6.17 -16.12 13.12
N THR A 33 6.03 -17.43 13.21
CA THR A 33 5.58 -18.26 12.09
C THR A 33 4.27 -18.94 12.46
N PRO A 34 3.14 -18.61 11.85
CA PRO A 34 1.88 -19.27 12.12
C PRO A 34 1.94 -20.74 11.68
N TYR A 35 1.22 -21.62 12.38
CA TYR A 35 1.15 -23.05 12.03
C TYR A 35 0.49 -23.27 10.65
N LYS A 36 -0.42 -22.37 10.27
CA LYS A 36 -0.99 -22.30 8.92
C LYS A 36 -0.72 -20.92 8.32
N ALA A 37 -0.13 -20.88 7.15
CA ALA A 37 0.13 -19.64 6.43
C ALA A 37 -1.15 -18.83 6.12
N SER A 38 -2.31 -19.48 6.06
CA SER A 38 -3.61 -18.83 5.90
C SER A 38 -4.08 -18.08 7.15
N GLY A 39 -3.55 -18.39 8.32
CA GLY A 39 -4.10 -17.94 9.60
C GLY A 39 -5.52 -18.47 9.91
N ILE A 40 -6.06 -19.39 9.08
CA ILE A 40 -7.44 -19.91 9.20
C ILE A 40 -7.42 -21.39 9.59
N TYR A 41 -8.15 -21.72 10.62
CA TYR A 41 -8.18 -23.03 11.26
C TYR A 41 -9.63 -23.55 11.39
N GLU A 42 -9.80 -24.85 11.50
CA GLU A 42 -11.08 -25.47 11.79
C GLU A 42 -11.34 -25.51 13.32
N ILE A 43 -12.61 -25.71 13.71
CA ILE A 43 -12.98 -25.92 15.11
C ILE A 43 -12.26 -27.17 15.65
N GLY A 44 -11.69 -27.05 16.85
CA GLY A 44 -10.92 -28.12 17.50
C GLY A 44 -9.47 -28.25 17.00
N GLU A 45 -9.08 -27.50 15.97
CA GLU A 45 -7.73 -27.49 15.47
C GLU A 45 -6.82 -26.61 16.35
N LYS A 46 -5.56 -27.00 16.44
CA LYS A 46 -4.56 -26.24 17.19
C LYS A 46 -4.17 -24.97 16.42
N VAL A 47 -4.54 -23.82 16.95
CA VAL A 47 -4.11 -22.49 16.48
C VAL A 47 -2.81 -22.12 17.16
N GLY A 48 -1.82 -21.64 16.44
CA GLY A 48 -0.59 -21.24 17.09
C GLY A 48 0.48 -20.67 16.18
N TRP A 49 1.55 -20.25 16.84
CA TRP A 49 2.75 -19.66 16.24
C TRP A 49 4.01 -20.27 16.85
N THR A 50 4.98 -20.60 16.01
CA THR A 50 6.35 -20.80 16.43
C THR A 50 7.00 -19.44 16.58
N VAL A 51 7.60 -19.16 17.72
CA VAL A 51 8.35 -17.94 18.02
C VAL A 51 9.84 -18.28 18.02
N ALA A 52 10.63 -17.59 17.21
CA ALA A 52 12.07 -17.80 17.14
C ALA A 52 12.81 -16.49 17.42
N LEU A 53 13.98 -16.60 18.06
CA LEU A 53 14.93 -15.51 18.19
C LEU A 53 15.65 -15.28 16.87
N SER A 54 15.82 -14.03 16.46
CA SER A 54 16.63 -13.71 15.29
C SER A 54 18.08 -14.13 15.48
N ALA A 55 18.73 -14.61 14.40
CA ALA A 55 20.10 -15.12 14.46
C ALA A 55 21.07 -14.01 14.93
N GLY A 56 21.86 -14.31 15.95
CA GLY A 56 22.85 -13.39 16.53
C GLY A 56 22.34 -12.56 17.73
N ALA A 57 21.06 -12.72 18.13
CA ALA A 57 20.54 -12.07 19.33
C ALA A 57 21.16 -12.67 20.61
N ALA A 58 21.50 -11.80 21.58
CA ALA A 58 21.88 -12.20 22.94
C ALA A 58 20.75 -13.02 23.61
N PRO A 59 20.99 -13.73 24.76
CA PRO A 59 19.93 -14.47 25.43
C PRO A 59 18.68 -13.60 25.62
N ALA A 60 17.51 -14.14 25.23
CA ALA A 60 16.25 -13.44 25.25
C ALA A 60 15.99 -12.80 26.60
N GLY A 61 15.60 -11.52 26.61
CA GLY A 61 14.84 -10.97 27.71
C GLY A 61 13.55 -11.79 27.92
N ASP A 62 13.00 -11.73 29.12
CA ASP A 62 11.72 -12.39 29.40
C ASP A 62 10.61 -11.74 28.56
N TYR A 63 9.84 -12.54 27.86
CA TYR A 63 8.64 -12.12 27.13
C TYR A 63 7.40 -12.74 27.74
N THR A 64 6.34 -11.97 27.84
CA THR A 64 5.02 -12.43 28.21
C THR A 64 4.09 -12.39 27.00
N TYR A 65 3.08 -13.25 27.03
CA TYR A 65 2.02 -13.22 26.01
C TYR A 65 0.63 -13.36 26.63
N THR A 66 -0.34 -12.77 25.95
CA THR A 66 -1.77 -12.99 26.19
C THR A 66 -2.44 -13.42 24.90
N VAL A 67 -3.38 -14.38 24.99
CA VAL A 67 -4.24 -14.77 23.87
C VAL A 67 -5.68 -14.45 24.24
N LYS A 68 -6.36 -13.73 23.35
CA LYS A 68 -7.76 -13.31 23.53
C LYS A 68 -8.63 -13.92 22.45
N LYS A 69 -9.82 -14.38 22.83
CA LYS A 69 -10.89 -14.70 21.91
C LYS A 69 -11.60 -13.41 21.49
N ASN A 70 -11.81 -13.21 20.19
CA ASN A 70 -12.45 -12.03 19.58
C ASN A 70 -11.87 -10.69 20.07
N ASN A 71 -10.57 -10.68 20.39
CA ASN A 71 -9.83 -9.57 20.99
C ASN A 71 -10.47 -9.00 22.29
N GLN A 72 -11.31 -9.76 22.97
CA GLN A 72 -12.01 -9.38 24.20
C GLN A 72 -11.61 -10.27 25.37
N ASP A 73 -11.97 -11.54 25.35
CA ASP A 73 -11.81 -12.43 26.47
C ASP A 73 -10.43 -13.06 26.50
N VAL A 74 -9.69 -12.87 27.59
CA VAL A 74 -8.38 -13.54 27.78
C VAL A 74 -8.61 -15.02 28.02
N ILE A 75 -8.14 -15.86 27.10
CA ILE A 75 -8.28 -17.33 27.17
C ILE A 75 -6.96 -18.02 27.54
N LYS A 76 -5.84 -17.36 27.36
CA LYS A 76 -4.51 -17.85 27.77
C LYS A 76 -3.56 -16.68 28.03
N ALA A 77 -2.68 -16.84 29.02
CA ALA A 77 -1.57 -15.95 29.26
C ALA A 77 -0.38 -16.76 29.78
N GLY A 78 0.85 -16.26 29.53
CA GLY A 78 2.05 -16.95 29.98
C GLY A 78 3.33 -16.21 29.65
N ARG A 79 4.46 -16.86 29.90
CA ARG A 79 5.79 -16.42 29.46
C ARG A 79 6.24 -17.25 28.26
N LEU A 80 7.05 -16.69 27.39
CA LEU A 80 7.69 -17.44 26.31
C LEU A 80 8.89 -18.20 26.89
N GLU A 81 8.80 -19.51 26.90
CA GLU A 81 9.89 -20.38 27.32
C GLU A 81 10.65 -20.88 26.08
N PHE A 82 11.84 -20.34 25.86
CA PHE A 82 12.66 -20.71 24.71
C PHE A 82 13.45 -21.98 24.98
N SER A 83 13.20 -23.02 24.21
CA SER A 83 14.01 -24.23 24.15
C SER A 83 14.72 -24.28 22.79
N SER A 84 16.03 -24.36 22.80
CA SER A 84 16.85 -24.31 21.56
C SER A 84 16.54 -23.11 20.66
N GLY A 85 16.29 -21.92 21.27
CA GLY A 85 16.00 -20.68 20.57
C GLY A 85 14.57 -20.57 19.98
N ARG A 86 13.65 -21.48 20.37
CA ARG A 86 12.26 -21.49 19.91
C ARG A 86 11.31 -21.63 21.09
N ALA A 87 10.16 -20.94 20.97
CA ALA A 87 9.02 -21.04 21.85
C ALA A 87 7.74 -21.22 21.00
N SER A 88 6.61 -21.50 21.65
CA SER A 88 5.31 -21.57 20.96
C SER A 88 4.20 -20.88 21.74
N ILE A 89 3.25 -20.32 21.02
CA ILE A 89 1.97 -19.84 21.55
C ILE A 89 0.89 -20.68 20.90
N GLU A 90 0.08 -21.38 21.69
CA GLU A 90 -0.92 -22.32 21.18
C GLU A 90 -2.22 -22.22 21.96
N VAL A 91 -3.35 -22.30 21.24
CA VAL A 91 -4.71 -22.46 21.78
C VAL A 91 -5.54 -23.40 20.91
N THR A 92 -6.63 -23.92 21.45
CA THR A 92 -7.64 -24.66 20.69
C THR A 92 -9.01 -24.10 21.08
N LEU A 93 -9.87 -23.87 20.09
CA LEU A 93 -11.23 -23.39 20.31
C LEU A 93 -12.23 -24.39 19.76
N ASP A 94 -13.34 -24.53 20.44
CA ASP A 94 -14.47 -25.41 20.11
C ASP A 94 -15.64 -24.69 19.42
N GLU A 95 -15.45 -23.39 19.15
CA GLU A 95 -16.43 -22.52 18.49
C GLU A 95 -15.76 -21.56 17.48
N PRO A 96 -16.54 -20.99 16.54
CA PRO A 96 -16.03 -19.97 15.61
C PRO A 96 -15.61 -18.71 16.35
N ALA A 97 -14.39 -18.24 16.10
CA ALA A 97 -13.86 -17.02 16.72
C ALA A 97 -12.65 -16.44 15.97
N MET A 98 -12.35 -15.19 16.24
CA MET A 98 -11.02 -14.62 15.98
C MET A 98 -10.12 -14.86 17.19
N VAL A 99 -8.85 -15.13 16.92
CA VAL A 99 -7.80 -15.27 17.95
C VAL A 99 -6.84 -14.10 17.80
N TYR A 100 -6.64 -13.35 18.88
CA TYR A 100 -5.71 -12.25 18.97
C TYR A 100 -4.67 -12.54 20.04
N ALA A 101 -3.40 -12.65 19.66
CA ALA A 101 -2.32 -12.83 20.61
C ALA A 101 -1.43 -11.57 20.63
N GLN A 102 -1.03 -11.17 21.83
CA GLN A 102 -0.15 -10.05 22.07
C GLN A 102 1.10 -10.54 22.82
N VAL A 103 2.27 -10.17 22.35
CA VAL A 103 3.57 -10.51 22.96
C VAL A 103 4.27 -9.22 23.34
N SER A 104 4.73 -9.13 24.58
CA SER A 104 5.42 -7.96 25.13
C SER A 104 6.66 -8.35 25.95
N PRO A 105 7.72 -7.53 25.99
CA PRO A 105 8.82 -7.72 26.94
C PRO A 105 8.30 -7.72 28.39
N ALA A 106 8.84 -8.57 29.27
CA ALA A 106 8.39 -8.69 30.66
C ALA A 106 8.82 -7.54 31.56
N ASP A 107 9.93 -6.85 31.21
CA ASP A 107 10.54 -5.77 32.02
C ASP A 107 10.07 -4.36 31.60
N ASP A 108 8.90 -4.22 31.00
CA ASP A 108 8.40 -2.91 30.56
C ASP A 108 7.85 -2.09 31.74
N SER A 109 8.76 -1.61 32.61
CA SER A 109 8.44 -0.60 33.65
C SER A 109 8.17 0.79 33.09
N ASN A 110 8.38 1.01 31.77
CA ASN A 110 8.00 2.18 31.01
C ASN A 110 6.86 1.82 30.06
N SER A 111 5.67 2.25 30.36
CA SER A 111 4.40 2.05 29.67
C SER A 111 4.37 2.57 28.21
N ASN A 112 5.27 2.07 27.36
CA ASN A 112 5.21 2.31 25.93
C ASN A 112 4.53 1.08 25.27
N ALA A 113 3.22 1.12 25.13
CA ALA A 113 2.41 0.18 24.33
C ALA A 113 2.94 -0.03 22.89
N SER A 114 3.95 0.76 22.48
CA SER A 114 4.57 0.74 21.14
C SER A 114 5.48 -0.46 20.86
N LYS A 115 5.77 -1.31 21.86
CA LYS A 115 6.65 -2.48 21.69
C LYS A 115 5.92 -3.83 21.67
N ALA A 116 4.62 -3.84 21.84
CA ALA A 116 3.83 -5.06 21.81
C ALA A 116 3.62 -5.55 20.38
N MET A 117 3.90 -6.82 20.12
CA MET A 117 3.70 -7.48 18.83
C MET A 117 2.36 -8.19 18.84
N ALA A 118 1.53 -7.96 17.83
CA ALA A 118 0.20 -8.55 17.69
C ALA A 118 0.20 -9.66 16.63
N LEU A 119 -0.51 -10.75 16.91
CA LEU A 119 -0.66 -11.91 16.04
C LEU A 119 -2.14 -12.26 15.92
N GLY A 120 -2.60 -12.51 14.72
CA GLY A 120 -4.00 -12.80 14.41
C GLY A 120 -4.21 -14.18 13.80
N ALA A 121 -5.33 -14.79 14.14
CA ALA A 121 -5.81 -16.01 13.50
C ALA A 121 -7.34 -16.08 13.56
N ALA A 122 -7.94 -16.95 12.75
CA ALA A 122 -9.38 -17.17 12.68
C ALA A 122 -9.69 -18.66 12.82
N VAL A 123 -10.71 -19.00 13.60
CA VAL A 123 -11.25 -20.36 13.71
C VAL A 123 -12.63 -20.38 13.08
N ALA A 124 -12.80 -21.17 12.03
CA ALA A 124 -14.04 -21.34 11.27
C ALA A 124 -14.78 -19.99 11.01
N PRO A 125 -14.13 -18.94 10.50
CA PRO A 125 -14.70 -17.59 10.47
C PRO A 125 -15.96 -17.49 9.60
N GLU A 126 -16.13 -18.38 8.64
CA GLU A 126 -17.34 -18.45 7.80
C GLU A 126 -18.58 -18.92 8.55
N LYS A 127 -18.42 -19.43 9.79
CA LYS A 127 -19.52 -19.83 10.67
C LYS A 127 -19.92 -18.77 11.69
N LEU A 128 -19.19 -17.65 11.75
CA LEU A 128 -19.52 -16.51 12.60
C LEU A 128 -20.89 -15.94 12.23
N GLN A 129 -21.72 -15.68 13.26
CA GLN A 129 -23.07 -15.15 13.11
C GLN A 129 -23.21 -13.78 13.78
N PRO A 130 -24.17 -12.94 13.35
CA PRO A 130 -24.46 -11.67 14.02
C PRO A 130 -24.73 -11.86 15.52
N SER A 131 -24.24 -10.91 16.34
CA SER A 131 -24.46 -10.93 17.79
C SER A 131 -25.93 -10.86 18.16
N VAL A 132 -26.72 -10.12 17.39
CA VAL A 132 -28.17 -9.96 17.56
C VAL A 132 -28.87 -9.96 16.20
N PRO A 133 -30.16 -10.35 16.14
CA PRO A 133 -30.89 -10.32 14.88
C PRO A 133 -31.15 -8.89 14.40
N ARG A 134 -31.25 -8.74 13.08
CA ARG A 134 -31.64 -7.48 12.43
C ARG A 134 -33.02 -7.02 12.93
N PRO A 135 -33.23 -5.69 13.19
CA PRO A 135 -34.55 -5.18 13.57
C PRO A 135 -35.64 -5.50 12.54
N ALA A 136 -36.82 -5.95 13.04
CA ALA A 136 -37.90 -6.37 12.18
C ALA A 136 -38.44 -5.25 11.26
N ASP A 137 -38.28 -3.97 11.64
CA ASP A 137 -38.69 -2.82 10.86
C ASP A 137 -37.55 -2.13 10.10
N PHE A 138 -36.37 -2.75 10.05
CA PHE A 138 -35.18 -2.23 9.38
C PHE A 138 -35.45 -1.79 7.93
N ASP A 139 -36.04 -2.68 7.16
CA ASP A 139 -36.33 -2.41 5.73
C ASP A 139 -37.37 -1.28 5.56
N ARG A 140 -38.41 -1.27 6.42
CA ARG A 140 -39.40 -0.21 6.41
C ARG A 140 -38.79 1.14 6.75
N PHE A 141 -37.90 1.18 7.74
CA PHE A 141 -37.17 2.40 8.11
C PHE A 141 -36.38 2.94 6.92
N TRP A 142 -35.48 2.16 6.33
CA TRP A 142 -34.63 2.62 5.24
C TRP A 142 -35.40 2.94 3.96
N ASN A 143 -36.39 2.13 3.60
CA ASN A 143 -37.25 2.41 2.45
C ASN A 143 -38.00 3.74 2.60
N SER A 144 -38.44 4.08 3.82
CA SER A 144 -39.09 5.37 4.08
C SER A 144 -38.12 6.55 3.87
N LYS A 145 -36.84 6.42 4.33
CA LYS A 145 -35.83 7.46 4.18
C LYS A 145 -35.44 7.67 2.72
N ILE A 146 -35.24 6.58 2.00
CA ILE A 146 -34.95 6.62 0.56
C ILE A 146 -36.13 7.25 -0.21
N SER A 147 -37.37 6.91 0.16
CA SER A 147 -38.55 7.50 -0.46
C SER A 147 -38.65 9.01 -0.23
N MET A 148 -38.31 9.49 0.98
CA MET A 148 -38.21 10.94 1.25
C MET A 148 -37.12 11.59 0.42
N LEU A 149 -35.92 10.99 0.35
CA LEU A 149 -34.81 11.50 -0.44
C LEU A 149 -35.17 11.60 -1.93
N LYS A 150 -35.85 10.61 -2.48
CA LYS A 150 -36.27 10.59 -3.89
C LYS A 150 -37.26 11.69 -4.26
N GLN A 151 -37.94 12.29 -3.30
CA GLN A 151 -38.83 13.47 -3.54
C GLN A 151 -38.02 14.75 -3.74
N ILE A 152 -36.75 14.78 -3.34
CA ILE A 152 -35.85 15.91 -3.54
C ILE A 152 -35.11 15.72 -4.86
N PRO A 153 -35.29 16.59 -5.88
CA PRO A 153 -34.52 16.54 -7.11
C PRO A 153 -33.02 16.72 -6.81
N GLU A 154 -32.17 16.01 -7.53
CA GLU A 154 -30.70 16.08 -7.31
C GLU A 154 -30.11 17.46 -7.54
N ARG A 155 -30.61 18.20 -8.55
CA ARG A 155 -30.15 19.53 -8.98
C ARG A 155 -28.65 19.66 -8.95
N ALA A 156 -27.97 18.66 -9.53
CA ALA A 156 -26.51 18.57 -9.49
C ALA A 156 -25.87 19.75 -10.22
N VAL A 157 -25.00 20.47 -9.54
CA VAL A 157 -24.20 21.55 -10.08
C VAL A 157 -22.74 21.10 -10.14
N LEU A 158 -22.18 21.14 -11.36
CA LEU A 158 -20.77 20.83 -11.60
C LEU A 158 -20.01 22.12 -11.82
N THR A 159 -19.00 22.39 -11.01
CA THR A 159 -18.08 23.52 -11.15
C THR A 159 -16.74 23.00 -11.69
N PRO A 160 -16.46 23.19 -13.00
CA PRO A 160 -15.22 22.72 -13.60
C PRO A 160 -13.98 23.30 -12.93
N GLN A 161 -12.96 22.47 -12.78
CA GLN A 161 -11.66 22.81 -12.20
C GLN A 161 -10.56 22.17 -13.04
N ASP A 162 -9.32 22.60 -12.84
CA ASP A 162 -8.16 21.97 -13.46
C ASP A 162 -7.91 20.59 -12.85
N SER A 163 -7.90 19.56 -13.68
CA SER A 163 -7.57 18.19 -13.28
C SER A 163 -6.07 17.96 -13.02
N GLY A 164 -5.20 18.83 -13.55
CA GLY A 164 -3.77 18.59 -13.66
C GLY A 164 -3.40 17.52 -14.70
N LYS A 165 -4.36 17.04 -15.52
CA LYS A 165 -4.17 16.00 -16.55
C LYS A 165 -4.87 16.38 -17.84
N PRO A 166 -4.18 16.37 -19.02
CA PRO A 166 -4.72 16.89 -20.26
C PRO A 166 -5.99 16.17 -20.77
N ASP A 167 -6.08 14.86 -20.49
CA ASP A 167 -7.15 13.99 -21.00
C ASP A 167 -8.25 13.69 -19.96
N VAL A 168 -8.30 14.45 -18.87
CA VAL A 168 -9.25 14.26 -17.77
C VAL A 168 -10.05 15.54 -17.55
N GLU A 169 -11.37 15.42 -17.52
CA GLU A 169 -12.28 16.44 -17.00
C GLU A 169 -12.42 16.25 -15.49
N TYR A 170 -12.37 17.36 -14.75
CA TYR A 170 -12.55 17.39 -13.31
C TYR A 170 -13.49 18.52 -12.89
N ALA A 171 -14.35 18.25 -11.94
CA ALA A 171 -15.26 19.24 -11.38
C ALA A 171 -15.56 18.96 -9.90
N ILE A 172 -15.82 20.02 -9.16
CA ILE A 172 -16.51 19.94 -7.87
C ILE A 172 -17.99 19.76 -8.15
N ILE A 173 -18.63 18.82 -7.47
CA ILE A 173 -20.07 18.58 -7.55
C ILE A 173 -20.75 19.00 -6.25
N GLN A 174 -21.94 19.59 -6.40
CA GLN A 174 -22.91 19.84 -5.34
C GLN A 174 -24.25 19.25 -5.76
N MET A 175 -24.91 18.52 -4.86
CA MET A 175 -26.26 17.95 -5.09
C MET A 175 -27.16 18.28 -3.90
N ASP A 176 -28.45 18.52 -4.19
CA ASP A 176 -29.45 18.75 -3.15
C ASP A 176 -29.72 17.47 -2.34
N HIS A 177 -29.94 17.65 -1.04
CA HIS A 177 -30.19 16.59 -0.08
C HIS A 177 -31.38 16.93 0.85
N LEU A 178 -31.76 16.02 1.75
CA LEU A 178 -32.78 16.28 2.76
C LEU A 178 -32.38 17.44 3.68
N ASN A 179 -33.37 18.14 4.24
CA ASN A 179 -33.20 19.21 5.21
C ASN A 179 -32.38 20.43 4.71
N ASP A 180 -32.50 20.73 3.41
CA ASP A 180 -31.82 21.86 2.74
C ASP A 180 -30.30 21.85 2.88
N ILE A 181 -29.71 20.66 3.10
CA ILE A 181 -28.26 20.45 3.03
C ILE A 181 -27.84 19.94 1.64
N HIS A 182 -26.55 19.90 1.39
CA HIS A 182 -26.01 19.48 0.11
C HIS A 182 -25.02 18.32 0.29
N VAL A 183 -24.91 17.49 -0.74
CA VAL A 183 -23.82 16.52 -0.87
C VAL A 183 -22.76 17.16 -1.76
N TYR A 184 -21.55 17.30 -1.23
CA TYR A 184 -20.40 17.81 -1.96
C TYR A 184 -19.45 16.69 -2.34
N GLY A 185 -18.73 16.87 -3.45
CA GLY A 185 -17.77 15.88 -3.89
C GLY A 185 -16.87 16.35 -5.00
N GLN A 186 -16.01 15.44 -5.42
CA GLN A 186 -15.10 15.58 -6.56
C GLN A 186 -15.48 14.55 -7.61
N MET A 187 -15.62 15.00 -8.84
CA MET A 187 -15.98 14.16 -9.98
C MET A 187 -14.94 14.30 -11.09
N ALA A 188 -14.55 13.17 -11.68
CA ALA A 188 -13.67 13.17 -12.84
C ALA A 188 -14.07 12.09 -13.85
N LYS A 189 -13.75 12.33 -15.12
CA LYS A 189 -13.97 11.37 -16.21
C LYS A 189 -12.97 11.60 -17.35
N PRO A 190 -12.80 10.63 -18.27
CA PRO A 190 -12.06 10.88 -19.50
C PRO A 190 -12.68 12.03 -20.29
N LYS A 191 -11.84 12.91 -20.86
CA LYS A 191 -12.29 14.06 -21.67
C LYS A 191 -12.92 13.64 -23.01
N LYS A 192 -12.54 12.48 -23.53
CA LYS A 192 -13.10 11.93 -24.76
C LYS A 192 -14.61 11.63 -24.61
N PRO A 193 -15.42 11.82 -25.68
CA PRO A 193 -16.81 11.38 -25.68
C PRO A 193 -16.92 9.86 -25.48
N GLY A 194 -17.94 9.42 -24.77
CA GLY A 194 -18.20 7.99 -24.58
C GLY A 194 -19.03 7.67 -23.36
N LYS A 195 -19.22 6.36 -23.14
CA LYS A 195 -19.78 5.80 -21.92
C LYS A 195 -18.70 5.05 -21.18
N PHE A 196 -18.67 5.22 -19.86
CA PHE A 196 -17.61 4.73 -19.02
C PHE A 196 -18.16 3.85 -17.89
N PRO A 197 -17.44 2.82 -17.45
CA PRO A 197 -17.71 2.18 -16.18
C PRO A 197 -17.58 3.20 -15.05
N ALA A 198 -18.39 3.08 -14.02
CA ALA A 198 -18.43 4.05 -12.93
C ALA A 198 -17.81 3.50 -11.64
N LEU A 199 -17.10 4.39 -10.94
CA LEU A 199 -16.48 4.14 -9.65
C LEU A 199 -16.87 5.24 -8.67
N VAL A 200 -17.54 4.88 -7.56
CA VAL A 200 -17.81 5.78 -6.45
C VAL A 200 -16.91 5.41 -5.28
N ILE A 201 -16.19 6.39 -4.78
CA ILE A 201 -15.23 6.24 -3.66
C ILE A 201 -15.82 6.93 -2.44
N PHE A 202 -15.78 6.26 -1.28
CA PHE A 202 -16.22 6.82 -0.01
C PHE A 202 -15.04 7.06 0.93
N GLN A 203 -15.10 8.20 1.61
CA GLN A 203 -14.03 8.71 2.46
C GLN A 203 -13.98 7.98 3.81
N TRP A 204 -12.79 7.88 4.39
CA TRP A 204 -12.59 7.37 5.75
C TRP A 204 -12.99 8.39 6.83
N ALA A 205 -12.83 7.99 8.09
CA ALA A 205 -13.28 8.76 9.25
C ALA A 205 -12.56 10.10 9.46
N SER A 206 -13.24 10.94 10.21
CA SER A 206 -12.86 12.25 10.72
C SER A 206 -11.45 12.38 11.35
N PRO A 207 -10.94 13.64 11.53
CA PRO A 207 -11.66 14.88 11.24
C PRO A 207 -11.95 15.02 9.75
N PRO A 208 -12.96 15.85 9.37
CA PRO A 208 -13.25 16.09 7.95
C PRO A 208 -11.99 16.52 7.22
N TYR A 209 -11.47 15.68 6.40
CA TYR A 209 -10.30 15.95 5.57
C TYR A 209 -10.74 16.50 4.22
N PRO A 210 -9.92 17.33 3.55
CA PRO A 210 -10.15 17.60 2.16
C PRO A 210 -10.08 16.29 1.37
N LEU A 211 -11.02 16.10 0.44
CA LEU A 211 -10.95 15.00 -0.50
C LEU A 211 -9.66 15.08 -1.32
N GLN A 212 -9.09 13.92 -1.66
CA GLN A 212 -7.87 13.85 -2.46
C GLN A 212 -8.22 13.86 -3.95
N ARG A 213 -7.95 14.98 -4.66
CA ARG A 213 -8.22 15.12 -6.11
C ARG A 213 -7.66 13.95 -6.93
N GLN A 214 -6.46 13.47 -6.58
CA GLN A 214 -5.80 12.38 -7.28
C GLN A 214 -6.62 11.08 -7.30
N TRP A 215 -7.43 10.82 -6.29
CA TRP A 215 -8.23 9.60 -6.24
C TRP A 215 -9.24 9.50 -7.38
N VAL A 216 -9.83 10.62 -7.78
CA VAL A 216 -10.77 10.64 -8.91
C VAL A 216 -10.05 10.87 -10.23
N THR A 217 -9.01 11.74 -10.29
CA THR A 217 -8.35 12.06 -11.55
C THR A 217 -7.45 10.94 -12.05
N ASP A 218 -6.81 10.16 -11.16
CA ASP A 218 -6.02 9.00 -11.54
C ASP A 218 -6.91 7.91 -12.15
N ARG A 219 -8.03 7.61 -11.52
CA ARG A 219 -9.00 6.64 -12.03
C ARG A 219 -9.66 7.09 -13.32
N ALA A 220 -9.96 8.38 -13.44
CA ALA A 220 -10.47 8.93 -14.71
C ALA A 220 -9.45 8.78 -15.85
N ALA A 221 -8.16 8.96 -15.58
CA ALA A 221 -7.11 8.72 -16.57
C ALA A 221 -7.02 7.23 -17.00
N GLU A 222 -7.40 6.30 -16.13
CA GLU A 222 -7.51 4.87 -16.45
C GLU A 222 -8.75 4.53 -17.28
N GLY A 223 -9.76 5.39 -17.32
CA GLY A 223 -10.99 5.20 -18.10
C GLY A 223 -12.30 5.19 -17.31
N TRP A 224 -12.24 5.47 -16.01
CA TRP A 224 -13.41 5.47 -15.14
C TRP A 224 -14.20 6.79 -15.17
N LEU A 225 -15.50 6.72 -15.06
CA LEU A 225 -16.34 7.80 -14.55
C LEU A 225 -16.30 7.73 -13.02
N THR A 226 -15.69 8.70 -12.38
CA THR A 226 -15.40 8.65 -10.94
C THR A 226 -16.14 9.72 -10.15
N LEU A 227 -16.57 9.36 -8.95
CA LEU A 227 -17.15 10.28 -7.98
C LEU A 227 -16.60 9.92 -6.58
N ASN A 228 -16.11 10.94 -5.86
CA ASN A 228 -15.77 10.82 -4.45
C ASN A 228 -16.53 11.91 -3.69
N ILE A 229 -17.38 11.54 -2.75
CA ILE A 229 -18.17 12.50 -1.98
C ILE A 229 -17.59 12.76 -0.59
N GLU A 230 -17.83 13.95 -0.10
CA GLU A 230 -17.49 14.35 1.26
C GLU A 230 -18.59 13.87 2.23
N PRO A 231 -18.28 12.97 3.19
CA PRO A 231 -19.29 12.37 4.05
C PRO A 231 -19.87 13.35 5.10
N HIS A 232 -19.23 14.49 5.30
CA HIS A 232 -19.56 15.44 6.36
C HIS A 232 -20.27 16.71 5.88
N ASN A 233 -20.74 16.74 4.62
CA ASN A 233 -21.38 17.93 4.02
C ASN A 233 -20.46 19.17 4.06
N VAL A 234 -19.19 18.99 3.73
CA VAL A 234 -18.13 19.99 3.74
C VAL A 234 -17.62 20.22 2.32
N LEU A 235 -17.31 21.46 1.96
CA LEU A 235 -16.79 21.79 0.62
C LEU A 235 -15.38 21.16 0.41
N PRO A 236 -15.17 20.43 -0.69
CA PRO A 236 -13.85 19.96 -1.07
C PRO A 236 -12.99 21.09 -1.65
N ASP A 237 -11.67 20.81 -1.80
CA ASP A 237 -10.69 21.71 -2.42
C ASP A 237 -10.58 23.11 -1.79
N GLN A 238 -10.89 23.22 -0.49
CA GLN A 238 -10.73 24.46 0.26
C GLN A 238 -9.33 24.56 0.86
N PRO A 239 -8.85 25.78 1.19
CA PRO A 239 -7.57 25.95 1.86
C PRO A 239 -7.57 25.32 3.28
N PRO A 240 -6.41 24.92 3.82
CA PRO A 240 -6.31 24.28 5.13
C PRO A 240 -6.99 25.08 6.27
N SER A 241 -7.01 26.42 6.17
CA SER A 241 -7.68 27.29 7.16
C SER A 241 -9.20 27.08 7.22
N TYR A 242 -9.82 26.70 6.11
CA TYR A 242 -11.26 26.38 6.09
C TYR A 242 -11.54 25.13 6.93
N TYR A 243 -10.77 24.06 6.73
CA TYR A 243 -10.97 22.79 7.45
C TYR A 243 -10.64 22.91 8.94
N SER A 244 -9.61 23.69 9.29
CA SER A 244 -9.28 23.93 10.70
C SER A 244 -10.34 24.77 11.44
N ALA A 245 -11.10 25.58 10.72
CA ALA A 245 -12.20 26.40 11.27
C ALA A 245 -13.57 25.68 11.32
N LEU A 246 -13.66 24.43 10.88
CA LEU A 246 -14.90 23.66 10.93
C LEU A 246 -15.38 23.48 12.38
N PRO A 247 -16.72 23.42 12.62
CA PRO A 247 -17.28 23.23 13.94
C PRO A 247 -16.74 21.98 14.63
N GLU A 248 -16.45 22.08 15.93
CA GLU A 248 -15.92 20.98 16.74
C GLU A 248 -16.82 19.74 16.71
N ALA A 249 -18.16 19.94 16.61
CA ALA A 249 -19.12 18.86 16.46
C ALA A 249 -18.89 17.98 15.22
N LEU A 250 -18.28 18.50 14.14
CA LEU A 250 -17.92 17.72 12.96
C LEU A 250 -16.64 16.89 13.17
N LYS A 251 -15.82 17.25 14.15
CA LYS A 251 -14.62 16.48 14.51
C LYS A 251 -14.95 15.32 15.44
N HIS A 252 -16.09 15.38 16.12
CA HIS A 252 -16.59 14.40 17.08
C HIS A 252 -18.07 14.11 16.77
N TYR A 253 -18.36 13.67 15.56
CA TYR A 253 -19.74 13.47 15.07
C TYR A 253 -20.37 12.18 15.54
N GLU A 254 -19.59 11.19 15.95
CA GLU A 254 -20.05 9.84 16.28
C GLU A 254 -21.15 9.82 17.36
N PRO A 255 -21.12 10.68 18.40
CA PRO A 255 -22.17 10.73 19.41
C PRO A 255 -23.49 11.37 18.94
N ILE A 256 -23.51 12.08 17.79
CA ILE A 256 -24.68 12.81 17.35
C ILE A 256 -25.85 11.85 17.07
N GLY A 257 -26.92 12.00 17.85
CA GLY A 257 -28.14 11.20 17.69
C GLY A 257 -27.97 9.71 17.99
N GLN A 258 -27.00 9.31 18.80
CA GLN A 258 -26.77 7.88 19.14
C GLN A 258 -28.00 7.18 19.76
N THR A 259 -28.90 7.92 20.42
CA THR A 259 -30.11 7.36 21.03
C THR A 259 -31.37 7.56 20.19
N ASP A 260 -31.26 8.16 19.02
CA ASP A 260 -32.41 8.46 18.15
C ASP A 260 -32.04 8.19 16.68
N ARG A 261 -32.54 7.09 16.12
CA ARG A 261 -32.26 6.71 14.71
C ARG A 261 -32.68 7.76 13.69
N GLU A 262 -33.66 8.65 14.04
CA GLU A 262 -34.11 9.70 13.15
C GLU A 262 -33.16 10.90 13.11
N LYS A 263 -32.30 11.05 14.11
CA LYS A 263 -31.34 12.14 14.27
C LYS A 263 -29.89 11.67 14.23
N ASN A 264 -29.67 10.38 14.06
CA ASN A 264 -28.34 9.81 14.03
C ASN A 264 -27.54 10.36 12.85
N TYR A 265 -26.28 10.68 13.08
CA TYR A 265 -25.39 11.26 12.08
C TYR A 265 -25.22 10.39 10.86
N PHE A 266 -25.10 9.07 11.03
CA PHE A 266 -24.94 8.11 9.93
C PHE A 266 -26.19 8.03 9.03
N LEU A 267 -27.37 8.46 9.48
CA LEU A 267 -28.55 8.51 8.62
C LEU A 267 -28.32 9.45 7.43
N GLN A 268 -27.81 10.65 7.70
CA GLN A 268 -27.50 11.64 6.66
C GLN A 268 -26.39 11.16 5.75
N MET A 269 -25.34 10.58 6.35
CA MET A 269 -24.18 10.08 5.62
C MET A 269 -24.58 8.99 4.62
N TYR A 270 -25.31 7.94 5.05
CA TYR A 270 -25.70 6.86 4.14
C TYR A 270 -26.74 7.29 3.09
N LEU A 271 -27.55 8.30 3.39
CA LEU A 271 -28.43 8.89 2.39
C LEU A 271 -27.65 9.76 1.38
N ALA A 272 -26.56 10.41 1.79
CA ALA A 272 -25.65 11.10 0.86
C ALA A 272 -24.94 10.10 -0.06
N ASP A 273 -24.51 8.94 0.48
CA ASP A 273 -23.94 7.84 -0.31
C ASP A 273 -24.94 7.33 -1.35
N TYR A 274 -26.19 7.13 -0.92
CA TYR A 274 -27.28 6.74 -1.82
C TYR A 274 -27.50 7.78 -2.93
N ARG A 275 -27.53 9.08 -2.59
CA ARG A 275 -27.64 10.19 -3.54
C ARG A 275 -26.53 10.19 -4.58
N ALA A 276 -25.30 9.95 -4.16
CA ALA A 276 -24.14 9.88 -5.06
C ALA A 276 -24.25 8.73 -6.06
N VAL A 277 -24.66 7.57 -5.61
CA VAL A 277 -24.90 6.40 -6.47
C VAL A 277 -26.07 6.64 -7.42
N GLU A 278 -27.19 7.17 -6.93
CA GLU A 278 -28.37 7.51 -7.72
C GLU A 278 -27.99 8.48 -8.86
N TYR A 279 -27.23 9.55 -8.55
CA TYR A 279 -26.75 10.51 -9.53
C TYR A 279 -25.94 9.84 -10.64
N ILE A 280 -24.98 8.97 -10.30
CA ILE A 280 -24.20 8.23 -11.31
C ILE A 280 -25.12 7.41 -12.22
N THR A 281 -26.17 6.79 -11.68
CA THR A 281 -27.07 5.95 -12.47
C THR A 281 -27.98 6.73 -13.41
N HIS A 282 -28.09 8.05 -13.26
CA HIS A 282 -28.83 8.95 -14.16
C HIS A 282 -27.96 9.62 -15.22
N ARG A 283 -26.65 9.46 -15.14
CA ARG A 283 -25.72 10.09 -16.07
C ARG A 283 -25.75 9.42 -17.45
N PRO A 284 -25.76 10.22 -18.54
CA PRO A 284 -25.74 9.68 -19.91
C PRO A 284 -24.38 9.06 -20.30
N ASP A 285 -23.30 9.45 -19.62
CA ASP A 285 -21.94 8.97 -19.84
C ASP A 285 -21.55 7.76 -18.95
N TRP A 286 -22.48 7.25 -18.12
CA TRP A 286 -22.33 5.93 -17.50
C TRP A 286 -22.63 4.82 -18.52
N ASP A 287 -21.86 3.70 -18.47
CA ASP A 287 -22.01 2.57 -19.39
C ASP A 287 -23.30 1.75 -19.16
N GLY A 288 -23.99 1.99 -18.05
CA GLY A 288 -25.22 1.28 -17.67
C GLY A 288 -25.00 -0.14 -17.16
N ARG A 289 -23.75 -0.60 -17.00
CA ARG A 289 -23.41 -1.98 -16.65
C ARG A 289 -22.49 -2.11 -15.45
N THR A 290 -21.43 -1.31 -15.39
CA THR A 290 -20.40 -1.43 -14.35
C THR A 290 -20.52 -0.24 -13.39
N LEU A 291 -20.87 -0.53 -12.15
CA LEU A 291 -20.93 0.45 -11.06
C LEU A 291 -20.27 -0.15 -9.84
N VAL A 292 -19.07 0.34 -9.52
CA VAL A 292 -18.26 -0.08 -8.38
C VAL A 292 -18.42 0.94 -7.27
N VAL A 293 -18.63 0.48 -6.04
CA VAL A 293 -18.45 1.29 -4.83
C VAL A 293 -17.26 0.76 -4.04
N MET A 294 -16.43 1.67 -3.53
CA MET A 294 -15.25 1.28 -2.75
C MET A 294 -14.91 2.24 -1.63
N GLY A 295 -14.29 1.71 -0.59
CA GLY A 295 -13.79 2.50 0.52
C GLY A 295 -13.03 1.69 1.54
N THR A 296 -12.30 2.42 2.40
CA THR A 296 -11.52 1.86 3.51
C THR A 296 -12.07 2.39 4.82
N SER A 297 -12.07 1.58 5.89
CA SER A 297 -12.51 1.99 7.24
C SER A 297 -13.98 2.48 7.23
N MET A 298 -14.26 3.72 7.64
CA MET A 298 -15.60 4.31 7.53
C MET A 298 -16.08 4.38 6.07
N GLY A 299 -15.19 4.58 5.09
CA GLY A 299 -15.56 4.49 3.67
C GLY A 299 -15.99 3.08 3.26
N GLY A 300 -15.40 2.04 3.88
CA GLY A 300 -15.84 0.65 3.74
C GLY A 300 -17.20 0.41 4.39
N GLN A 301 -17.47 1.01 5.54
CA GLN A 301 -18.77 1.02 6.21
C GLN A 301 -19.85 1.62 5.29
N GLN A 302 -19.62 2.82 4.75
CA GLN A 302 -20.50 3.48 3.80
C GLN A 302 -20.74 2.61 2.57
N SER A 303 -19.68 2.03 2.00
CA SER A 303 -19.77 1.17 0.81
C SER A 303 -20.65 -0.06 1.04
N LEU A 304 -20.50 -0.74 2.19
CA LEU A 304 -21.36 -1.88 2.58
C LEU A 304 -22.82 -1.46 2.72
N CYS A 305 -23.07 -0.34 3.41
CA CYS A 305 -24.40 0.14 3.65
C CYS A 305 -25.11 0.53 2.36
N VAL A 306 -24.47 1.32 1.50
CA VAL A 306 -25.09 1.73 0.24
C VAL A 306 -25.26 0.59 -0.75
N ALA A 307 -24.35 -0.39 -0.75
CA ALA A 307 -24.49 -1.59 -1.58
C ALA A 307 -25.67 -2.46 -1.16
N GLY A 308 -26.06 -2.45 0.15
CA GLY A 308 -27.26 -3.08 0.62
C GLY A 308 -28.54 -2.28 0.33
N LEU A 309 -28.44 -0.97 0.09
CA LEU A 309 -29.58 -0.08 -0.20
C LEU A 309 -29.84 0.11 -1.69
N HIS A 310 -28.81 0.10 -2.54
CA HIS A 310 -28.93 0.49 -3.93
C HIS A 310 -28.73 -0.67 -4.92
N PRO A 311 -29.79 -1.14 -5.59
CA PRO A 311 -29.75 -2.40 -6.37
C PRO A 311 -28.94 -2.32 -7.68
N LYS A 312 -28.55 -1.13 -8.16
CA LYS A 312 -27.75 -0.98 -9.38
C LYS A 312 -26.25 -1.10 -9.16
N ILE A 313 -25.77 -1.18 -7.91
CA ILE A 313 -24.37 -1.44 -7.61
C ILE A 313 -24.05 -2.86 -8.04
N THR A 314 -23.02 -3.01 -8.88
CA THR A 314 -22.61 -4.27 -9.48
C THR A 314 -21.42 -4.89 -8.75
N HIS A 315 -20.54 -4.04 -8.22
CA HIS A 315 -19.32 -4.48 -7.51
C HIS A 315 -19.10 -3.64 -6.25
N LEU A 316 -18.60 -4.33 -5.22
CA LEU A 316 -18.22 -3.78 -3.93
C LEU A 316 -16.77 -4.14 -3.61
N ILE A 317 -15.93 -3.15 -3.30
CA ILE A 317 -14.53 -3.35 -2.92
C ILE A 317 -14.28 -2.62 -1.61
N VAL A 318 -14.14 -3.34 -0.50
CA VAL A 318 -13.96 -2.72 0.81
C VAL A 318 -12.74 -3.26 1.54
N ASN A 319 -12.04 -2.34 2.20
CA ASN A 319 -10.89 -2.63 3.04
C ASN A 319 -11.20 -2.26 4.49
N GLU A 320 -11.08 -3.23 5.38
CA GLU A 320 -11.23 -3.03 6.82
C GLU A 320 -12.48 -2.19 7.18
N PRO A 321 -13.69 -2.57 6.67
CA PRO A 321 -14.90 -1.78 6.89
C PRO A 321 -15.22 -1.68 8.38
N ALA A 322 -15.41 -0.45 8.84
CA ALA A 322 -15.75 -0.17 10.24
C ALA A 322 -17.23 -0.44 10.56
N GLY A 323 -17.60 -0.39 11.80
CA GLY A 323 -18.99 -0.41 12.28
C GLY A 323 -19.70 -1.76 12.22
N CYS A 324 -19.02 -2.84 11.88
CA CYS A 324 -19.63 -4.16 11.74
C CYS A 324 -19.86 -4.86 13.09
N ASP A 325 -21.05 -5.45 13.28
CA ASP A 325 -21.49 -6.15 14.48
C ASP A 325 -21.42 -5.25 15.74
N THR A 326 -22.05 -4.10 15.64
CA THR A 326 -21.99 -3.02 16.64
C THR A 326 -22.37 -3.47 18.05
N ASN A 327 -23.24 -4.46 18.19
CA ASN A 327 -23.63 -5.05 19.49
C ASN A 327 -22.69 -6.15 19.97
N GLY A 328 -21.64 -6.46 19.24
CA GLY A 328 -20.65 -7.50 19.58
C GLY A 328 -20.00 -7.30 20.95
N SER A 329 -19.80 -6.03 21.37
CA SER A 329 -19.25 -5.69 22.70
C SER A 329 -20.06 -6.21 23.87
N LEU A 330 -21.36 -6.43 23.69
CA LEU A 330 -22.26 -7.06 24.69
C LEU A 330 -22.21 -8.59 24.64
N HIS A 331 -21.49 -9.18 23.67
CA HIS A 331 -21.46 -10.60 23.38
C HIS A 331 -20.03 -11.16 23.28
N GLY A 332 -19.09 -10.65 24.10
CA GLY A 332 -17.71 -11.15 24.18
C GLY A 332 -16.86 -10.86 22.94
N ARG A 333 -17.11 -9.77 22.23
CA ARG A 333 -16.35 -9.30 21.08
C ARG A 333 -15.83 -7.89 21.31
N ALA A 334 -14.63 -7.57 20.85
CA ALA A 334 -14.09 -6.22 21.01
C ALA A 334 -14.99 -5.17 20.33
N ALA A 335 -15.19 -4.05 21.02
CA ALA A 335 -15.79 -2.87 20.42
C ALA A 335 -14.86 -2.31 19.33
N GLY A 336 -15.45 -1.77 18.26
CA GLY A 336 -14.75 -1.04 17.22
C GLY A 336 -15.39 0.32 16.94
N TYR A 337 -14.75 1.09 16.05
CA TYR A 337 -15.35 2.34 15.57
C TYR A 337 -16.80 2.08 15.08
N PRO A 338 -17.78 2.96 15.36
CA PRO A 338 -17.66 4.27 16.00
C PRO A 338 -17.79 4.27 17.55
N ASN A 339 -17.54 3.13 18.19
CA ASN A 339 -17.55 3.00 19.66
C ASN A 339 -18.92 3.34 20.28
N TRP A 340 -19.95 2.63 19.87
CA TRP A 340 -21.28 2.76 20.46
C TRP A 340 -21.22 2.48 21.97
N PRO A 341 -21.88 3.32 22.81
CA PRO A 341 -21.80 3.18 24.26
C PRO A 341 -22.55 1.94 24.75
N ALA A 342 -21.80 0.88 25.08
CA ALA A 342 -22.34 -0.42 25.49
C ALA A 342 -23.20 -0.35 26.78
N ASP A 343 -23.00 0.67 27.60
CA ASP A 343 -23.77 0.95 28.83
C ASP A 343 -25.10 1.67 28.56
N ASN A 344 -25.40 2.05 27.32
CA ASN A 344 -26.64 2.73 26.93
C ASN A 344 -27.49 1.84 26.01
N PRO A 345 -28.51 1.12 26.54
CA PRO A 345 -29.33 0.21 25.76
C PRO A 345 -30.06 0.85 24.57
N GLN A 346 -30.46 2.13 24.67
CA GLN A 346 -31.14 2.84 23.59
C GLN A 346 -30.18 3.15 22.44
N ALA A 347 -28.93 3.53 22.77
CA ALA A 347 -27.89 3.70 21.76
C ALA A 347 -27.55 2.39 21.05
N MET A 348 -27.42 1.29 21.79
CA MET A 348 -27.16 -0.03 21.23
C MET A 348 -28.31 -0.53 20.33
N GLN A 349 -29.56 -0.19 20.66
CA GLN A 349 -30.70 -0.46 19.79
C GLN A 349 -30.67 0.41 18.52
N THR A 350 -30.30 1.68 18.66
CA THR A 350 -30.14 2.60 17.51
C THR A 350 -29.03 2.12 16.59
N ALA A 351 -27.91 1.64 17.13
CA ALA A 351 -26.77 1.13 16.39
C ALA A 351 -27.15 0.08 15.33
N LEU A 352 -28.14 -0.76 15.63
CA LEU A 352 -28.59 -1.82 14.70
C LEU A 352 -29.13 -1.29 13.37
N TYR A 353 -29.59 -0.04 13.32
CA TYR A 353 -30.06 0.57 12.07
C TYR A 353 -28.92 1.08 11.19
N PHE A 354 -27.70 1.17 11.73
CA PHE A 354 -26.54 1.68 11.06
C PHE A 354 -25.38 0.67 10.96
N ASP A 355 -25.63 -0.55 11.44
CA ASP A 355 -24.66 -1.66 11.40
C ASP A 355 -24.58 -2.25 9.98
N PRO A 356 -23.39 -2.24 9.32
CA PRO A 356 -23.19 -2.82 7.99
C PRO A 356 -23.64 -4.29 7.86
N VAL A 357 -23.59 -5.06 8.95
CA VAL A 357 -24.06 -6.47 8.99
C VAL A 357 -25.51 -6.57 8.53
N ASN A 358 -26.35 -5.63 8.94
CA ASN A 358 -27.78 -5.64 8.62
C ASN A 358 -28.07 -5.23 7.17
N PHE A 359 -27.20 -4.43 6.54
CA PHE A 359 -27.26 -4.11 5.12
C PHE A 359 -26.70 -5.23 4.24
N ALA A 360 -25.66 -5.91 4.73
CA ALA A 360 -24.95 -6.94 3.97
C ALA A 360 -25.87 -8.06 3.47
N SER A 361 -26.94 -8.38 4.20
CA SER A 361 -27.93 -9.38 3.80
C SER A 361 -28.71 -9.01 2.51
N HIS A 362 -28.65 -7.77 2.04
CA HIS A 362 -29.25 -7.31 0.79
C HIS A 362 -28.26 -7.16 -0.36
N ILE A 363 -26.96 -7.28 -0.10
CA ILE A 363 -25.92 -7.08 -1.14
C ILE A 363 -25.95 -8.23 -2.13
N LYS A 364 -26.25 -7.91 -3.38
CA LYS A 364 -26.20 -8.82 -4.53
C LYS A 364 -24.97 -8.58 -5.41
N ALA A 365 -24.29 -7.47 -5.19
CA ALA A 365 -23.06 -7.10 -5.91
C ALA A 365 -21.97 -8.14 -5.71
N THR A 366 -21.15 -8.34 -6.75
CA THR A 366 -19.90 -9.09 -6.61
C THR A 366 -18.97 -8.35 -5.68
N SER A 367 -18.57 -8.97 -4.56
CA SER A 367 -17.99 -8.27 -3.42
C SER A 367 -16.60 -8.76 -3.06
N MET A 368 -15.66 -7.84 -2.83
CA MET A 368 -14.37 -8.07 -2.18
C MET A 368 -14.37 -7.41 -0.81
N VAL A 369 -14.05 -8.17 0.23
CA VAL A 369 -13.97 -7.67 1.62
C VAL A 369 -12.62 -8.06 2.20
N ALA A 370 -11.77 -7.07 2.46
CA ALA A 370 -10.48 -7.28 3.12
C ALA A 370 -10.57 -6.96 4.61
N MET A 371 -9.76 -7.67 5.41
CA MET A 371 -9.76 -7.53 6.86
C MET A 371 -8.39 -7.81 7.48
N GLY A 372 -7.93 -6.91 8.33
CA GLY A 372 -6.72 -7.08 9.13
C GLY A 372 -7.01 -7.93 10.38
N PHE A 373 -6.29 -9.04 10.58
CA PHE A 373 -6.58 -9.95 11.70
C PHE A 373 -6.15 -9.38 13.07
N VAL A 374 -5.28 -8.39 13.08
CA VAL A 374 -4.85 -7.70 14.30
C VAL A 374 -5.41 -6.27 14.39
N ASP A 375 -6.43 -5.96 13.59
CA ASP A 375 -7.12 -4.69 13.60
C ASP A 375 -7.96 -4.52 14.88
N THR A 376 -7.68 -3.44 15.62
CA THR A 376 -8.40 -3.07 16.86
C THR A 376 -9.37 -1.91 16.66
N VAL A 377 -9.36 -1.26 15.49
CA VAL A 377 -10.27 -0.16 15.13
C VAL A 377 -11.51 -0.70 14.43
N ALA A 378 -11.33 -1.62 13.49
CA ALA A 378 -12.39 -2.35 12.81
C ALA A 378 -12.19 -3.87 13.06
N PRO A 379 -12.68 -4.40 14.20
CA PRO A 379 -12.39 -5.78 14.60
C PRO A 379 -12.79 -6.79 13.53
N PRO A 380 -11.90 -7.71 13.14
CA PRO A 380 -12.13 -8.63 12.03
C PRO A 380 -13.32 -9.58 12.26
N VAL A 381 -13.69 -9.84 13.51
CA VAL A 381 -14.87 -10.68 13.83
C VAL A 381 -16.15 -10.09 13.24
N GLY A 382 -16.36 -8.77 13.38
CA GLY A 382 -17.53 -8.10 12.81
C GLY A 382 -17.48 -8.06 11.28
N ILE A 383 -16.28 -7.88 10.70
CA ILE A 383 -16.10 -7.87 9.25
C ILE A 383 -16.42 -9.24 8.63
N TRP A 384 -15.96 -10.34 9.26
CA TRP A 384 -16.32 -11.70 8.85
C TRP A 384 -17.82 -11.94 8.90
N ILE A 385 -18.50 -11.42 9.95
CA ILE A 385 -19.95 -11.52 10.07
C ILE A 385 -20.65 -10.79 8.93
N ALA A 386 -20.26 -9.55 8.62
CA ALA A 386 -20.80 -8.81 7.48
C ALA A 386 -20.54 -9.56 6.16
N PHE A 387 -19.32 -10.04 5.95
CA PHE A 387 -18.98 -10.87 4.77
C PHE A 387 -19.89 -12.09 4.66
N ASN A 388 -20.15 -12.80 5.77
CA ASN A 388 -20.98 -14.00 5.76
C ASN A 388 -22.42 -13.70 5.33
N GLN A 389 -22.96 -12.51 5.64
CA GLN A 389 -24.32 -12.09 5.25
C GLN A 389 -24.47 -11.74 3.76
N ILE A 390 -23.40 -11.36 3.05
CA ILE A 390 -23.47 -10.98 1.63
C ILE A 390 -24.02 -12.13 0.78
N GLN A 391 -25.01 -11.84 -0.06
CA GLN A 391 -25.71 -12.82 -0.90
C GLN A 391 -25.05 -12.99 -2.28
N GLY A 392 -24.42 -11.95 -2.79
CA GLY A 392 -23.71 -11.99 -4.08
C GLY A 392 -22.46 -12.87 -4.06
N ALA A 393 -21.87 -13.09 -5.22
CA ALA A 393 -20.54 -13.70 -5.32
C ALA A 393 -19.54 -12.85 -4.52
N LYS A 394 -18.71 -13.50 -3.70
CA LYS A 394 -17.89 -12.77 -2.74
C LYS A 394 -16.53 -13.39 -2.52
N GLU A 395 -15.57 -12.54 -2.18
CA GLU A 395 -14.17 -12.89 -1.88
C GLU A 395 -13.75 -12.21 -0.59
N ALA A 396 -13.29 -12.99 0.39
CA ALA A 396 -12.60 -12.48 1.56
C ALA A 396 -11.09 -12.37 1.27
N VAL A 397 -10.47 -11.27 1.71
CA VAL A 397 -9.04 -11.04 1.59
C VAL A 397 -8.43 -10.86 2.98
N PRO A 398 -8.07 -11.97 3.67
CA PRO A 398 -7.41 -11.92 4.96
C PRO A 398 -6.02 -11.28 4.88
N MET A 399 -5.73 -10.37 5.81
CA MET A 399 -4.44 -9.75 6.04
C MET A 399 -4.01 -10.09 7.47
N ILE A 400 -3.37 -11.27 7.64
CA ILE A 400 -3.22 -11.95 8.94
C ILE A 400 -2.36 -11.20 9.97
N ASP A 401 -1.47 -10.34 9.52
CA ASP A 401 -0.56 -9.53 10.33
C ASP A 401 -0.86 -8.02 10.24
N SER A 402 -1.95 -7.64 9.55
CA SER A 402 -2.30 -6.24 9.39
C SER A 402 -3.11 -5.70 10.58
N PRO A 403 -2.63 -4.62 11.22
CA PRO A 403 -3.47 -3.73 11.99
C PRO A 403 -4.31 -2.86 11.03
N HIS A 404 -5.08 -1.90 11.58
CA HIS A 404 -5.84 -0.96 10.77
C HIS A 404 -4.97 -0.16 9.80
N ASN A 405 -5.47 0.11 8.60
CA ASN A 405 -4.72 0.64 7.46
C ASN A 405 -3.84 1.88 7.75
N HIS A 406 -4.27 2.78 8.65
CA HIS A 406 -3.53 4.02 8.95
C HIS A 406 -2.23 3.79 9.75
N VAL A 407 -2.07 2.62 10.39
CA VAL A 407 -0.85 2.22 11.11
C VAL A 407 -0.18 1.00 10.47
N ALA A 408 -0.84 0.37 9.49
CA ALA A 408 -0.31 -0.77 8.75
C ALA A 408 0.81 -0.34 7.78
N THR A 409 1.76 -1.23 7.57
CA THR A 409 2.75 -1.07 6.50
C THR A 409 2.15 -1.40 5.14
N PRO A 410 2.72 -0.89 4.03
CA PRO A 410 2.30 -1.28 2.68
C PRO A 410 2.34 -2.79 2.44
N ALA A 411 3.26 -3.50 3.09
CA ALA A 411 3.38 -4.96 3.00
C ALA A 411 2.17 -5.67 3.60
N GLN A 412 1.75 -5.23 4.78
CA GLN A 412 0.58 -5.78 5.46
C GLN A 412 -0.72 -5.55 4.69
N GLN A 413 -0.81 -4.43 3.97
CA GLN A 413 -1.95 -4.08 3.11
C GLN A 413 -1.86 -4.63 1.68
N TYR A 414 -0.73 -5.27 1.32
CA TYR A 414 -0.49 -5.76 -0.05
C TYR A 414 -1.55 -6.74 -0.57
N PRO A 415 -2.08 -7.69 0.24
CA PRO A 415 -3.13 -8.60 -0.25
C PRO A 415 -4.34 -7.84 -0.80
N PHE A 416 -4.80 -6.80 -0.09
CA PHE A 416 -5.89 -5.95 -0.55
C PHE A 416 -5.49 -5.06 -1.73
N THR A 417 -4.39 -4.31 -1.61
CA THR A 417 -4.00 -3.32 -2.64
C THR A 417 -3.73 -3.96 -3.98
N SER A 418 -3.07 -5.13 -3.99
CA SER A 418 -2.81 -5.87 -5.22
C SER A 418 -4.09 -6.44 -5.83
N ARG A 419 -4.97 -7.03 -5.00
CA ARG A 419 -6.19 -7.67 -5.51
C ARG A 419 -7.23 -6.66 -5.97
N SER A 420 -7.40 -5.56 -5.26
CA SER A 420 -8.30 -4.47 -5.68
C SER A 420 -7.84 -3.82 -6.99
N ALA A 421 -6.53 -3.64 -7.19
CA ALA A 421 -5.98 -3.16 -8.45
C ALA A 421 -6.28 -4.12 -9.62
N GLU A 422 -6.17 -5.45 -9.41
CA GLU A 422 -6.55 -6.45 -10.42
C GLU A 422 -8.03 -6.34 -10.79
N TRP A 423 -8.92 -6.21 -9.79
CA TRP A 423 -10.36 -6.08 -10.05
C TRP A 423 -10.65 -4.80 -10.83
N LEU A 424 -10.14 -3.67 -10.38
CA LEU A 424 -10.37 -2.38 -11.05
C LEU A 424 -9.82 -2.39 -12.48
N SER A 425 -8.62 -2.93 -12.69
CA SER A 425 -8.03 -3.07 -14.03
C SER A 425 -8.88 -3.96 -14.94
N THR A 426 -9.41 -5.06 -14.42
CA THR A 426 -10.29 -5.95 -15.18
C THR A 426 -11.60 -5.27 -15.56
N LEU A 427 -12.24 -4.61 -14.58
CA LEU A 427 -13.57 -4.00 -14.74
C LEU A 427 -13.56 -2.77 -15.67
N VAL A 428 -12.50 -1.93 -15.60
CA VAL A 428 -12.41 -0.74 -16.47
C VAL A 428 -12.31 -1.10 -17.95
N HIS A 429 -11.81 -2.29 -18.26
CA HIS A 429 -11.75 -2.81 -19.63
C HIS A 429 -12.94 -3.70 -20.01
N GLY A 430 -14.00 -3.72 -19.19
CA GLY A 430 -15.20 -4.50 -19.43
C GLY A 430 -15.05 -6.01 -19.25
N GLY A 431 -13.98 -6.44 -18.58
CA GLY A 431 -13.75 -7.83 -18.19
C GLY A 431 -14.62 -8.24 -17.00
N GLU A 432 -14.65 -9.55 -16.72
CA GLU A 432 -15.39 -10.15 -15.62
C GLU A 432 -14.42 -10.56 -14.50
N VAL A 433 -14.68 -10.16 -13.28
CA VAL A 433 -13.92 -10.61 -12.12
C VAL A 433 -14.44 -11.95 -11.62
N LYS A 434 -13.53 -12.82 -11.17
CA LYS A 434 -13.83 -14.14 -10.63
C LYS A 434 -13.43 -14.18 -9.16
N PRO A 435 -14.37 -14.01 -8.21
CA PRO A 435 -14.09 -14.09 -6.80
C PRO A 435 -13.60 -15.48 -6.39
N GLN A 436 -12.58 -15.51 -5.56
CA GLN A 436 -12.16 -16.70 -4.83
C GLN A 436 -12.77 -16.58 -3.43
N ARG A 437 -13.50 -17.58 -2.97
CA ARG A 437 -14.25 -17.47 -1.71
C ARG A 437 -13.41 -16.90 -0.56
N ILE A 438 -12.19 -17.40 -0.39
CA ILE A 438 -11.17 -16.82 0.50
C ILE A 438 -9.87 -16.75 -0.31
N LEU A 439 -9.41 -15.55 -0.58
CA LEU A 439 -8.13 -15.32 -1.23
C LEU A 439 -7.03 -15.34 -0.16
N ILE A 440 -6.39 -16.49 -0.02
CA ILE A 440 -5.15 -16.55 0.75
C ILE A 440 -4.03 -16.11 -0.19
N ARG A 441 -3.80 -14.84 -0.24
CA ARG A 441 -2.47 -14.33 -0.53
C ARG A 441 -1.77 -14.35 0.82
N ASN A 442 -0.78 -15.17 0.97
CA ASN A 442 0.11 -15.04 2.09
C ASN A 442 0.45 -13.54 2.16
N GLY A 443 -0.19 -12.84 3.11
CA GLY A 443 0.30 -11.62 3.71
C GLY A 443 1.57 -12.09 4.37
N GLY A 444 2.36 -12.63 3.54
CA GLY A 444 3.70 -12.97 3.81
C GLY A 444 4.36 -11.66 3.92
N ALA A 445 5.36 -11.66 4.66
CA ALA A 445 6.56 -10.96 4.30
C ALA A 445 6.40 -10.54 2.84
N MET A 446 6.38 -9.23 2.56
CA MET A 446 6.57 -8.68 1.20
C MET A 446 7.39 -9.72 0.51
N SER A 447 6.91 -10.25 -0.67
CA SER A 447 7.69 -11.26 -1.34
C SER A 447 9.12 -10.83 -1.10
N THR A 448 9.81 -11.61 -0.26
CA THR A 448 11.02 -11.08 0.40
C THR A 448 11.81 -10.52 -0.74
N ALA A 449 12.47 -9.40 -0.58
CA ALA A 449 13.00 -8.66 -1.73
C ALA A 449 13.68 -9.56 -2.76
N ASP A 450 13.91 -10.83 -2.40
CA ASP A 450 14.46 -11.96 -3.17
C ASP A 450 13.41 -12.90 -3.82
N GLN A 451 12.10 -12.59 -3.72
CA GLN A 451 11.04 -13.38 -4.38
C GLN A 451 10.45 -12.63 -5.57
N PRO A 452 10.33 -13.27 -6.75
CA PRO A 452 9.75 -12.64 -7.93
C PRO A 452 8.29 -12.22 -7.71
N ALA A 453 7.94 -10.99 -8.08
CA ALA A 453 6.55 -10.51 -8.06
C ALA A 453 6.25 -9.67 -9.31
N PRO A 454 5.17 -9.97 -10.07
CA PRO A 454 4.81 -9.18 -11.24
C PRO A 454 4.31 -7.79 -10.87
N ARG A 455 4.45 -6.85 -11.81
CA ARG A 455 3.66 -5.63 -11.80
C ARG A 455 2.25 -5.96 -12.32
N THR A 456 1.26 -5.44 -11.65
CA THR A 456 -0.16 -5.70 -12.00
C THR A 456 -0.78 -4.60 -12.84
N ASP A 457 -0.14 -3.43 -12.92
CA ASP A 457 -0.62 -2.33 -13.75
C ASP A 457 -0.40 -2.61 -15.25
N GLN A 458 -1.40 -2.24 -16.05
CA GLN A 458 -1.43 -2.51 -17.48
C GLN A 458 -0.21 -1.93 -18.23
N ASN A 459 0.25 -0.74 -17.83
CA ASN A 459 1.38 -0.08 -18.47
C ASN A 459 2.67 -0.92 -18.31
N SER A 460 2.89 -1.48 -17.11
CA SER A 460 4.01 -2.38 -16.86
C SER A 460 3.87 -3.72 -17.59
N GLN A 461 2.65 -4.24 -17.76
CA GLN A 461 2.43 -5.47 -18.52
C GLN A 461 2.73 -5.27 -20.02
N ILE A 462 2.29 -4.14 -20.60
CA ILE A 462 2.63 -3.79 -22.01
C ILE A 462 4.14 -3.56 -22.15
N ALA A 463 4.75 -2.86 -21.20
CA ALA A 463 6.19 -2.64 -21.19
C ALA A 463 6.97 -3.97 -21.16
N HIS A 464 6.56 -4.90 -20.30
CA HIS A 464 7.16 -6.23 -20.25
C HIS A 464 7.06 -6.94 -21.60
N ALA A 465 5.90 -6.92 -22.27
CA ALA A 465 5.74 -7.48 -23.61
C ALA A 465 6.67 -6.82 -24.64
N GLN A 466 6.87 -5.50 -24.59
CA GLN A 466 7.80 -4.78 -25.46
C GLN A 466 9.26 -5.12 -25.16
N LEU A 467 9.63 -5.29 -23.89
CA LEU A 467 10.97 -5.70 -23.48
C LEU A 467 11.26 -7.15 -23.86
N LEU A 468 10.27 -8.05 -23.81
CA LEU A 468 10.37 -9.41 -24.36
C LEU A 468 10.64 -9.40 -25.87
N GLU A 469 9.94 -8.56 -26.62
CA GLU A 469 10.18 -8.40 -28.06
C GLU A 469 11.57 -7.83 -28.34
N LYS A 470 12.02 -6.85 -27.55
CA LYS A 470 13.37 -6.29 -27.60
C LYS A 470 14.43 -7.37 -27.33
N ALA A 471 14.24 -8.22 -26.34
CA ALA A 471 15.12 -9.35 -26.05
C ALA A 471 15.20 -10.33 -27.22
N ARG A 472 14.04 -10.68 -27.83
CA ARG A 472 13.98 -11.59 -29.00
C ARG A 472 14.73 -11.07 -30.24
N ARG A 473 14.82 -9.76 -30.43
CA ARG A 473 15.59 -9.17 -31.54
C ARG A 473 17.07 -9.44 -31.42
N GLY A 474 17.59 -9.68 -30.24
CA GLY A 474 19.00 -9.98 -30.01
C GLY A 474 19.94 -8.81 -30.33
N GLY A 475 21.19 -9.12 -30.66
CA GLY A 475 22.20 -8.10 -30.97
C GLY A 475 22.66 -7.30 -29.73
N ILE A 476 22.55 -7.87 -28.53
CA ILE A 476 22.83 -7.19 -27.27
C ILE A 476 24.11 -7.76 -26.65
N ASP A 477 25.16 -6.95 -26.60
CA ASP A 477 26.39 -7.27 -25.88
C ASP A 477 26.41 -6.70 -24.46
N VAL A 478 25.76 -5.55 -24.23
CA VAL A 478 25.63 -4.92 -22.92
C VAL A 478 24.16 -4.77 -22.56
N TYR A 479 23.76 -5.45 -21.48
CA TYR A 479 22.39 -5.50 -20.98
C TYR A 479 22.27 -4.66 -19.72
N PHE A 480 21.49 -3.57 -19.74
CA PHE A 480 21.20 -2.76 -18.56
C PHE A 480 19.87 -3.18 -17.95
N VAL A 481 19.86 -3.50 -16.69
CA VAL A 481 18.65 -3.86 -15.93
C VAL A 481 18.56 -3.01 -14.67
N GLY A 482 17.36 -2.49 -14.40
CA GLY A 482 17.11 -1.63 -13.25
C GLY A 482 15.70 -1.06 -13.23
N ASP A 483 15.55 0.00 -12.48
CA ASP A 483 14.30 0.73 -12.27
C ASP A 483 14.19 1.99 -13.15
N SER A 484 13.47 3.02 -12.68
CA SER A 484 13.27 4.28 -13.40
C SER A 484 14.57 5.04 -13.66
N ILE A 485 15.58 4.92 -12.81
CA ILE A 485 16.86 5.61 -13.00
C ILE A 485 17.57 5.01 -14.23
N THR A 486 17.54 3.71 -14.40
CA THR A 486 18.04 3.04 -15.60
C THR A 486 17.19 3.40 -16.80
N ARG A 487 15.85 3.21 -16.73
CA ARG A 487 14.93 3.42 -17.84
C ARG A 487 15.01 4.81 -18.47
N ARG A 488 15.05 5.87 -17.67
CA ARG A 488 15.06 7.25 -18.21
C ARG A 488 16.24 7.55 -19.10
N TRP A 489 17.34 6.83 -18.93
CA TRP A 489 18.56 7.04 -19.73
C TRP A 489 18.42 6.50 -21.16
N GLY A 490 17.81 5.31 -21.32
CA GLY A 490 17.73 4.59 -22.59
C GLY A 490 16.33 4.50 -23.21
N THR A 491 15.36 5.31 -22.76
CA THR A 491 14.01 5.34 -23.32
C THR A 491 13.84 6.34 -24.46
N SER A 492 12.91 6.06 -25.39
CA SER A 492 12.55 6.98 -26.48
C SER A 492 11.43 7.97 -26.13
N ASP A 493 11.08 8.11 -24.85
CA ASP A 493 10.09 9.08 -24.39
C ASP A 493 10.59 10.51 -24.66
N GLU A 494 9.77 11.37 -25.29
CA GLU A 494 10.17 12.72 -25.74
C GLU A 494 10.72 13.58 -24.59
N GLN A 495 10.17 13.45 -23.40
CA GLN A 495 10.63 14.17 -22.22
C GLN A 495 12.04 13.80 -21.75
N TYR A 496 12.57 12.66 -22.22
CA TYR A 496 13.92 12.15 -21.89
C TYR A 496 14.86 12.13 -23.09
N LYS A 497 14.55 12.87 -24.15
CA LYS A 497 15.37 12.90 -25.38
C LYS A 497 16.83 13.27 -25.16
N ASP A 498 17.11 14.18 -24.22
CA ASP A 498 18.47 14.61 -23.91
C ASP A 498 19.25 13.50 -23.16
N PHE A 499 18.56 12.70 -22.36
CA PHE A 499 19.14 11.51 -21.71
C PHE A 499 19.44 10.43 -22.76
N LEU A 500 18.52 10.20 -23.69
CA LEU A 500 18.75 9.27 -24.80
C LEU A 500 19.88 9.72 -25.72
N ALA A 501 20.03 11.05 -25.96
CA ALA A 501 21.15 11.59 -26.70
C ALA A 501 22.49 11.31 -25.99
N ASN A 502 22.54 11.51 -24.66
CA ASN A 502 23.69 11.17 -23.84
C ASN A 502 23.98 9.66 -23.87
N TRP A 503 22.94 8.78 -23.75
CA TRP A 503 23.07 7.32 -23.91
C TRP A 503 23.75 6.94 -25.22
N ARG A 504 23.23 7.45 -26.35
CA ARG A 504 23.77 7.18 -27.70
C ARG A 504 25.19 7.66 -27.86
N GLN A 505 25.52 8.85 -27.37
CA GLN A 505 26.89 9.39 -27.41
C GLN A 505 27.88 8.51 -26.64
N ASN A 506 27.45 7.89 -25.56
CA ASN A 506 28.33 7.15 -24.67
C ASN A 506 28.44 5.66 -25.00
N PHE A 507 27.37 5.03 -25.53
CA PHE A 507 27.30 3.56 -25.66
C PHE A 507 27.17 3.03 -27.09
N PHE A 508 27.06 3.92 -28.09
CA PHE A 508 27.02 3.48 -29.48
C PHE A 508 28.28 2.64 -29.83
N GLY A 509 28.08 1.54 -30.49
CA GLY A 509 29.10 0.60 -30.91
C GLY A 509 29.45 -0.49 -29.89
N TRP A 510 28.82 -0.50 -28.71
CA TRP A 510 28.90 -1.63 -27.76
C TRP A 510 27.63 -2.46 -27.69
N ASN A 511 26.69 -2.25 -28.61
CA ASN A 511 25.42 -2.97 -28.68
C ASN A 511 24.68 -2.97 -27.31
N ALA A 512 24.57 -1.78 -26.70
CA ALA A 512 23.97 -1.61 -25.38
C ALA A 512 22.45 -1.45 -25.47
N ALA A 513 21.72 -2.21 -24.67
CA ALA A 513 20.26 -2.16 -24.58
C ALA A 513 19.76 -1.97 -23.14
N ASP A 514 18.77 -1.10 -22.98
CA ASP A 514 18.16 -0.75 -21.71
C ASP A 514 16.89 -1.56 -21.47
N PHE A 515 16.85 -2.26 -20.33
CA PHE A 515 15.73 -3.05 -19.79
C PHE A 515 15.26 -2.53 -18.42
N GLY A 516 15.48 -1.24 -18.13
CA GLY A 516 14.94 -0.60 -16.94
C GLY A 516 13.43 -0.39 -17.04
N TRP A 517 12.71 -0.44 -15.91
CA TRP A 517 11.30 -0.08 -15.85
C TRP A 517 10.96 0.75 -14.61
N GLY A 518 10.10 1.78 -14.81
CA GLY A 518 9.77 2.76 -13.79
C GLY A 518 9.05 2.17 -12.57
N GLY A 519 9.54 2.48 -11.37
CA GLY A 519 8.94 2.03 -10.11
C GLY A 519 9.27 0.58 -9.72
N ASP A 520 10.11 -0.12 -10.49
CA ASP A 520 10.46 -1.51 -10.17
C ASP A 520 11.23 -1.63 -8.87
N THR A 521 10.78 -2.53 -8.02
CA THR A 521 11.51 -3.06 -6.89
C THR A 521 12.38 -4.25 -7.31
N THR A 522 13.21 -4.76 -6.41
CA THR A 522 13.99 -5.99 -6.68
C THR A 522 13.10 -7.17 -7.07
N GLN A 523 11.93 -7.31 -6.46
CA GLN A 523 10.93 -8.34 -6.77
C GLN A 523 10.45 -8.25 -8.22
N ASN A 524 10.15 -7.04 -8.69
CA ASN A 524 9.66 -6.81 -10.05
C ASN A 524 10.75 -7.09 -11.08
N ILE A 525 11.98 -6.67 -10.82
CA ILE A 525 13.15 -6.97 -11.67
C ILE A 525 13.36 -8.49 -11.74
N LEU A 526 13.33 -9.19 -10.59
CA LEU A 526 13.43 -10.65 -10.54
C LEU A 526 12.36 -11.32 -11.39
N TRP A 527 11.11 -10.86 -11.24
CA TRP A 527 10.00 -11.41 -12.02
C TRP A 527 10.24 -11.25 -13.53
N ARG A 528 10.63 -10.07 -13.99
CA ARG A 528 10.89 -9.80 -15.41
C ARG A 528 12.02 -10.67 -15.96
N LEU A 529 13.12 -10.77 -15.22
CA LEU A 529 14.26 -11.62 -15.59
C LEU A 529 13.89 -13.10 -15.62
N THR A 530 13.06 -13.59 -14.69
CA THR A 530 12.62 -15.00 -14.65
C THR A 530 11.51 -15.30 -15.65
N ASN A 531 10.81 -14.26 -16.16
CA ASN A 531 9.73 -14.37 -17.13
C ASN A 531 10.11 -13.92 -18.54
N GLY A 532 11.35 -14.15 -18.95
CA GLY A 532 11.76 -14.16 -20.36
C GLY A 532 12.65 -13.00 -20.81
N GLU A 533 12.78 -11.89 -20.07
CA GLU A 533 13.53 -10.73 -20.57
C GLU A 533 15.05 -10.96 -20.74
N LEU A 534 15.61 -11.97 -20.09
CA LEU A 534 17.01 -12.35 -20.23
C LEU A 534 17.16 -13.71 -20.93
N ASP A 535 16.06 -14.36 -21.37
CA ASP A 535 16.11 -15.69 -22.00
C ASP A 535 16.71 -15.59 -23.42
N ASN A 536 17.77 -16.35 -23.66
CA ASN A 536 18.51 -16.42 -24.93
C ASN A 536 19.16 -15.10 -25.40
N VAL A 537 19.29 -14.09 -24.53
CA VAL A 537 19.95 -12.82 -24.89
C VAL A 537 21.46 -12.98 -24.97
N ASN A 538 22.08 -13.73 -24.06
CA ASN A 538 23.52 -14.04 -23.98
C ASN A 538 24.43 -12.79 -24.00
N PRO A 539 24.19 -11.75 -23.18
CA PRO A 539 25.04 -10.57 -23.15
C PRO A 539 26.45 -10.90 -22.62
N LYS A 540 27.43 -10.09 -22.97
CA LYS A 540 28.80 -10.17 -22.45
C LYS A 540 28.94 -9.41 -21.13
N ILE A 541 28.17 -8.34 -20.97
CA ILE A 541 28.11 -7.53 -19.76
C ILE A 541 26.65 -7.33 -19.35
N ILE A 542 26.37 -7.44 -18.05
CA ILE A 542 25.09 -7.05 -17.45
C ILE A 542 25.36 -5.95 -16.43
N VAL A 543 24.77 -4.78 -16.61
CA VAL A 543 24.81 -3.67 -15.65
C VAL A 543 23.54 -3.72 -14.81
N VAL A 544 23.69 -3.90 -13.50
CA VAL A 544 22.58 -4.03 -12.54
C VAL A 544 22.54 -2.84 -11.61
N MET A 545 21.44 -2.09 -11.58
CA MET A 545 21.15 -1.09 -10.56
C MET A 545 19.71 -1.25 -10.06
N ALA A 546 19.54 -1.60 -8.78
CA ALA A 546 18.26 -1.92 -8.20
C ALA A 546 18.22 -1.58 -6.71
N GLY A 547 17.04 -1.33 -6.17
CA GLY A 547 16.80 -1.21 -4.74
C GLY A 547 16.28 0.14 -4.27
N THR A 548 16.40 1.23 -5.05
CA THR A 548 15.95 2.56 -4.62
C THR A 548 14.45 2.60 -4.28
N ASN A 549 13.62 1.82 -4.99
CA ASN A 549 12.19 1.72 -4.73
C ASN A 549 11.86 0.87 -3.50
N ASN A 550 12.70 -0.12 -3.15
CA ASN A 550 12.57 -0.88 -1.90
C ASN A 550 12.95 -0.04 -0.67
N VAL A 551 13.90 0.90 -0.80
CA VAL A 551 14.23 1.86 0.27
C VAL A 551 13.00 2.70 0.65
N GLY A 552 12.19 3.11 -0.34
CA GLY A 552 10.96 3.87 -0.11
C GLY A 552 11.23 5.28 0.42
N LYS A 553 10.23 5.84 1.14
CA LYS A 553 10.28 7.22 1.66
C LYS A 553 10.23 7.31 3.19
N LEU A 554 10.01 6.20 3.89
CA LEU A 554 9.93 6.21 5.34
C LEU A 554 11.32 6.36 5.95
N SER A 555 11.43 7.21 6.97
CA SER A 555 12.67 7.34 7.76
C SER A 555 13.10 6.00 8.35
N PRO A 556 14.41 5.78 8.60
CA PRO A 556 14.91 4.57 9.24
C PRO A 556 14.25 4.33 10.59
N GLN A 557 14.01 3.06 10.91
CA GLN A 557 13.45 2.64 12.21
C GLN A 557 14.57 2.28 13.23
N GLY A 558 15.68 2.97 13.20
CA GLY A 558 16.85 2.71 14.04
C GLY A 558 18.07 2.26 13.23
N SER A 559 19.11 1.80 13.92
CA SER A 559 20.39 1.37 13.30
C SER A 559 20.27 0.07 12.49
N ASP A 560 19.29 -0.80 12.80
CA ASP A 560 19.12 -2.12 12.18
C ASP A 560 17.82 -2.17 11.36
N ASP A 561 17.66 -1.23 10.41
CA ASP A 561 16.46 -1.19 9.58
C ASP A 561 16.34 -2.48 8.74
N PRO A 562 15.23 -3.23 8.87
CA PRO A 562 15.07 -4.53 8.21
C PRO A 562 15.13 -4.43 6.67
N ARG A 563 14.88 -3.24 6.10
CA ARG A 563 15.02 -2.99 4.66
C ARG A 563 16.43 -3.23 4.16
N VAL A 564 17.46 -3.01 4.98
CA VAL A 564 18.87 -3.25 4.60
C VAL A 564 19.08 -4.72 4.24
N ALA A 565 18.68 -5.62 5.12
CA ALA A 565 18.81 -7.06 4.88
C ALA A 565 17.94 -7.54 3.72
N GLU A 566 16.70 -7.02 3.62
CA GLU A 566 15.75 -7.33 2.54
C GLU A 566 16.29 -6.92 1.17
N ILE A 567 16.72 -5.67 1.01
CA ILE A 567 17.24 -5.15 -0.26
C ILE A 567 18.52 -5.89 -0.64
N THR A 568 19.40 -6.15 0.33
CA THR A 568 20.63 -6.91 0.12
C THR A 568 20.33 -8.31 -0.44
N ARG A 569 19.34 -9.05 0.14
CA ARG A 569 18.92 -10.36 -0.38
C ARG A 569 18.29 -10.26 -1.77
N GLY A 570 17.46 -9.24 -2.01
CA GLY A 570 16.84 -9.03 -3.31
C GLY A 570 17.84 -8.78 -4.43
N ILE A 571 18.84 -7.94 -4.19
CA ILE A 571 19.92 -7.70 -5.14
C ILE A 571 20.74 -8.98 -5.35
N LYS A 572 21.04 -9.74 -4.29
CA LYS A 572 21.70 -11.04 -4.39
C LYS A 572 20.95 -12.00 -5.32
N ALA A 573 19.64 -12.09 -5.17
CA ALA A 573 18.80 -12.96 -6.00
C ALA A 573 18.81 -12.51 -7.48
N ILE A 574 18.79 -11.19 -7.76
CA ILE A 574 18.97 -10.68 -9.14
C ILE A 574 20.30 -11.15 -9.74
N LEU A 575 21.41 -11.04 -8.98
CA LEU A 575 22.72 -11.49 -9.43
C LEU A 575 22.75 -13.00 -9.71
N ASP A 576 22.07 -13.80 -8.88
CA ASP A 576 22.01 -15.25 -9.04
C ASP A 576 21.23 -15.63 -10.31
N VAL A 577 20.10 -14.97 -10.59
CA VAL A 577 19.34 -15.16 -11.84
C VAL A 577 20.17 -14.73 -13.06
N CYS A 578 20.86 -13.57 -12.99
CA CYS A 578 21.73 -13.14 -14.08
C CYS A 578 22.86 -14.15 -14.36
N ARG A 579 23.48 -14.69 -13.32
CA ARG A 579 24.53 -15.73 -13.44
C ARG A 579 23.99 -17.04 -14.01
N GLN A 580 22.80 -17.43 -13.62
CA GLN A 580 22.14 -18.65 -14.11
C GLN A 580 21.79 -18.52 -15.59
N LYS A 581 21.17 -17.41 -15.99
CA LYS A 581 20.66 -17.21 -17.37
C LYS A 581 21.73 -16.75 -18.35
N ALA A 582 22.75 -16.04 -17.89
CA ALA A 582 23.85 -15.55 -18.71
C ALA A 582 25.22 -15.86 -18.06
N PRO A 583 25.62 -17.15 -17.95
CA PRO A 583 26.83 -17.56 -17.21
C PRO A 583 28.13 -17.03 -17.82
N GLY A 584 28.10 -16.65 -19.09
CA GLY A 584 29.20 -16.01 -19.82
C GLY A 584 29.44 -14.55 -19.45
N ALA A 585 28.42 -13.85 -18.97
CA ALA A 585 28.47 -12.43 -18.73
C ALA A 585 29.33 -12.04 -17.52
N THR A 586 29.96 -10.87 -17.61
CA THR A 586 30.47 -10.14 -16.43
C THR A 586 29.37 -9.22 -15.93
N ILE A 587 29.03 -9.29 -14.64
CA ILE A 587 28.04 -8.43 -14.04
C ILE A 587 28.75 -7.20 -13.43
N VAL A 588 28.29 -6.01 -13.79
CA VAL A 588 28.66 -4.74 -13.16
C VAL A 588 27.53 -4.35 -12.23
N LEU A 589 27.72 -4.60 -10.94
CA LEU A 589 26.78 -4.24 -9.89
C LEU A 589 27.01 -2.81 -9.45
N MET A 590 26.01 -1.94 -9.70
CA MET A 590 26.04 -0.55 -9.28
C MET A 590 25.61 -0.40 -7.82
N GLY A 591 26.24 0.53 -7.10
CA GLY A 591 25.70 1.01 -5.83
C GLY A 591 24.38 1.78 -6.09
N ILE A 592 23.44 1.69 -5.13
CA ILE A 592 22.23 2.53 -5.13
C ILE A 592 22.67 4.00 -5.02
N THR A 593 22.16 4.86 -5.92
CA THR A 593 22.53 6.27 -5.97
C THR A 593 21.96 7.05 -4.78
N PRO A 594 22.62 8.14 -4.36
CA PRO A 594 22.10 9.08 -3.38
C PRO A 594 20.81 9.73 -3.88
N ARG A 595 20.01 10.29 -2.95
CA ARG A 595 18.74 10.95 -3.28
C ARG A 595 18.48 12.15 -2.38
N ASN A 596 18.06 13.27 -2.96
CA ASN A 596 17.77 14.52 -2.26
C ASN A 596 16.28 14.68 -1.89
N ASP A 597 15.39 13.88 -2.49
CA ASP A 597 13.94 13.91 -2.19
C ASP A 597 13.64 13.45 -0.77
N ASN A 598 14.52 12.62 -0.19
CA ASN A 598 14.44 12.24 1.22
C ASN A 598 15.82 11.81 1.76
N MET A 599 16.54 12.75 2.34
CA MET A 599 17.87 12.50 2.92
C MET A 599 17.84 11.56 4.14
N ALA A 600 16.70 11.41 4.82
CA ALA A 600 16.60 10.55 5.99
C ALA A 600 16.83 9.07 5.70
N VAL A 601 16.68 8.62 4.44
CA VAL A 601 16.92 7.23 4.04
C VAL A 601 18.37 6.94 3.59
N MET A 602 19.24 7.94 3.56
CA MET A 602 20.63 7.75 3.16
C MET A 602 21.40 6.72 3.99
N PRO A 603 21.20 6.60 5.31
CA PRO A 603 21.84 5.53 6.09
C PRO A 603 21.52 4.13 5.55
N ILE A 604 20.27 3.86 5.17
CA ILE A 604 19.86 2.59 4.57
C ILE A 604 20.58 2.34 3.24
N ILE A 605 20.64 3.36 2.38
CA ILE A 605 21.32 3.27 1.09
C ILE A 605 22.80 2.94 1.28
N ASN A 606 23.46 3.63 2.20
CA ASN A 606 24.89 3.43 2.47
C ASN A 606 25.15 2.01 2.99
N GLU A 607 24.38 1.53 3.95
CA GLU A 607 24.54 0.20 4.52
C GLU A 607 24.23 -0.92 3.50
N VAL A 608 23.20 -0.74 2.67
CA VAL A 608 22.94 -1.66 1.54
C VAL A 608 24.14 -1.67 0.60
N ASN A 609 24.69 -0.51 0.25
CA ASN A 609 25.83 -0.39 -0.66
C ASN A 609 27.08 -1.08 -0.08
N ASP A 610 27.34 -0.95 1.21
CA ASP A 610 28.42 -1.68 1.91
C ASP A 610 28.22 -3.19 1.88
N ASN A 611 26.99 -3.66 2.05
CA ASN A 611 26.67 -5.07 2.00
C ASN A 611 26.80 -5.66 0.59
N ILE A 612 26.27 -4.99 -0.43
CA ILE A 612 26.34 -5.49 -1.81
C ILE A 612 27.74 -5.40 -2.42
N ALA A 613 28.59 -4.50 -1.93
CA ALA A 613 30.00 -4.44 -2.32
C ALA A 613 30.73 -5.78 -2.05
N ARG A 614 30.32 -6.50 -1.01
CA ARG A 614 30.88 -7.82 -0.64
C ARG A 614 30.53 -8.92 -1.66
N PHE A 615 29.54 -8.70 -2.57
CA PHE A 615 29.22 -9.66 -3.63
C PHE A 615 30.26 -9.65 -4.77
N ALA A 616 31.11 -8.65 -4.83
CA ALA A 616 32.21 -8.54 -5.80
C ALA A 616 33.38 -9.52 -5.51
N ALA A 617 33.05 -10.77 -5.18
CA ALA A 617 34.03 -11.84 -5.00
C ALA A 617 34.34 -12.50 -6.34
N GLY A 618 35.55 -12.28 -6.87
CA GLY A 618 36.02 -12.89 -8.11
C GLY A 618 35.85 -12.03 -9.37
N LYS A 619 36.22 -12.61 -10.55
CA LYS A 619 36.27 -11.87 -11.81
C LYS A 619 34.91 -11.63 -12.50
N LYS A 620 33.85 -12.29 -12.04
CA LYS A 620 32.55 -12.32 -12.72
C LYS A 620 31.54 -11.27 -12.19
N ILE A 621 31.74 -10.73 -10.99
CA ILE A 621 30.91 -9.63 -10.44
C ILE A 621 31.88 -8.50 -10.07
N ARG A 622 31.67 -7.33 -10.65
CA ARG A 622 32.42 -6.11 -10.34
C ARG A 622 31.46 -5.14 -9.66
N TYR A 623 31.81 -4.66 -8.49
CA TYR A 623 31.05 -3.60 -7.82
C TYR A 623 31.56 -2.22 -8.26
N LEU A 624 30.64 -1.33 -8.60
CA LEU A 624 30.94 0.03 -9.02
C LEU A 624 30.04 1.01 -8.24
N ASN A 625 30.64 1.75 -7.32
CA ASN A 625 29.98 2.83 -6.60
C ASN A 625 30.46 4.17 -7.16
N ILE A 626 29.55 5.04 -7.57
CA ILE A 626 29.83 6.36 -8.14
C ILE A 626 29.31 7.50 -7.24
N ASN A 627 28.87 7.18 -6.01
CA ASN A 627 28.18 8.14 -5.14
C ASN A 627 29.08 9.31 -4.72
N ASP A 628 30.36 9.09 -4.50
CA ASP A 628 31.36 10.11 -4.20
C ASP A 628 31.55 11.13 -5.35
N ARG A 629 31.26 10.73 -6.59
CA ARG A 629 31.26 11.59 -7.77
C ARG A 629 29.96 12.35 -7.97
N LEU A 630 28.84 11.78 -7.51
CA LEU A 630 27.50 12.37 -7.64
C LEU A 630 27.15 13.31 -6.48
N ALA A 631 27.62 13.01 -5.26
CA ALA A 631 27.22 13.67 -4.04
C ALA A 631 28.40 14.35 -3.30
N ASP A 632 28.06 15.22 -2.37
CA ASP A 632 29.00 15.83 -1.42
C ASP A 632 29.28 14.88 -0.23
N ALA A 633 30.07 15.36 0.74
CA ALA A 633 30.45 14.59 1.91
C ALA A 633 29.26 14.20 2.80
N ASP A 634 28.15 14.95 2.74
CA ASP A 634 26.92 14.68 3.50
C ASP A 634 25.99 13.74 2.72
N GLY A 635 26.40 13.24 1.55
CA GLY A 635 25.63 12.35 0.70
C GLY A 635 24.54 13.05 -0.11
N ARG A 636 24.56 14.39 -0.19
CA ARG A 636 23.62 15.19 -0.97
C ARG A 636 24.09 15.29 -2.42
N LEU A 637 23.22 14.91 -3.37
CA LEU A 637 23.50 15.08 -4.80
C LEU A 637 23.86 16.55 -5.11
N ARG A 638 25.01 16.74 -5.78
CA ARG A 638 25.51 18.04 -6.17
C ARG A 638 24.63 18.68 -7.25
N GLU A 639 24.72 19.98 -7.41
CA GLU A 639 23.98 20.75 -8.41
C GLU A 639 24.19 20.20 -9.84
N GLY A 640 23.08 19.95 -10.54
CA GLY A 640 23.06 19.40 -11.88
C GLY A 640 23.27 17.89 -11.97
N MET A 641 23.45 17.16 -10.85
CA MET A 641 23.52 15.68 -10.86
C MET A 641 22.16 15.01 -10.81
N THR A 642 21.14 15.71 -10.33
CA THR A 642 19.75 15.26 -10.26
C THR A 642 18.83 16.30 -10.88
N ASN A 643 17.70 15.83 -11.42
CA ASN A 643 16.63 16.72 -11.86
C ASN A 643 15.81 17.28 -10.66
N ALA A 644 14.76 18.05 -10.95
CA ALA A 644 13.98 18.74 -9.92
C ALA A 644 13.29 17.80 -8.90
N ASP A 645 13.16 16.49 -9.20
CA ASP A 645 12.53 15.53 -8.28
C ASP A 645 13.47 15.02 -7.17
N GLY A 646 14.78 15.35 -7.27
CA GLY A 646 15.78 15.00 -6.27
C GLY A 646 16.09 13.49 -6.15
N LEU A 647 15.56 12.66 -7.04
CA LEU A 647 15.74 11.20 -7.05
C LEU A 647 16.45 10.71 -8.32
N HIS A 648 16.01 11.20 -9.48
CA HIS A 648 16.52 10.72 -10.75
C HIS A 648 17.69 11.59 -11.23
N LEU A 649 18.66 10.96 -11.87
CA LEU A 649 19.82 11.64 -12.42
C LEU A 649 19.44 12.60 -13.55
N ASP A 650 20.16 13.70 -13.64
CA ASP A 650 20.16 14.59 -14.81
C ASP A 650 21.29 14.20 -15.77
N VAL A 651 21.38 14.84 -16.94
CA VAL A 651 22.40 14.56 -17.98
C VAL A 651 23.80 14.49 -17.40
N LYS A 652 24.20 15.43 -16.52
CA LYS A 652 25.51 15.41 -15.86
C LYS A 652 25.69 14.16 -14.96
N GLY A 653 24.67 13.75 -14.23
CA GLY A 653 24.71 12.55 -13.40
C GLY A 653 24.85 11.28 -14.26
N TYR A 654 24.12 11.20 -15.36
CA TYR A 654 24.29 10.11 -16.34
C TYR A 654 25.66 10.12 -16.99
N GLN A 655 26.25 11.27 -17.26
CA GLN A 655 27.62 11.35 -17.80
C GLN A 655 28.65 10.79 -16.81
N VAL A 656 28.51 11.07 -15.50
CA VAL A 656 29.37 10.49 -14.45
C VAL A 656 29.26 8.97 -14.47
N TRP A 657 28.04 8.44 -14.63
CA TRP A 657 27.83 6.98 -14.72
C TRP A 657 28.46 6.38 -15.97
N ALA A 658 28.27 7.03 -17.13
CA ALA A 658 28.91 6.61 -18.38
C ALA A 658 30.42 6.56 -18.27
N ASP A 659 31.05 7.62 -17.75
CA ASP A 659 32.51 7.73 -17.62
C ASP A 659 33.10 6.67 -16.69
N ALA A 660 32.31 6.20 -15.71
CA ALA A 660 32.68 5.09 -14.83
C ALA A 660 32.57 3.72 -15.50
N LEU A 661 31.61 3.52 -16.43
CA LEU A 661 31.39 2.26 -17.15
C LEU A 661 32.32 2.05 -18.35
N LYS A 662 32.65 3.13 -19.10
CA LYS A 662 33.44 3.03 -20.32
C LYS A 662 34.77 2.29 -20.18
N PRO A 663 35.60 2.51 -19.14
CA PRO A 663 36.84 1.76 -18.94
C PRO A 663 36.59 0.26 -18.84
N ILE A 664 35.50 -0.15 -18.14
CA ILE A 664 35.13 -1.56 -17.97
C ILE A 664 34.67 -2.15 -19.32
N PHE A 665 33.89 -1.40 -20.10
CA PHE A 665 33.44 -1.87 -21.43
C PHE A 665 34.62 -1.99 -22.39
N SER A 666 35.56 -1.00 -22.41
CA SER A 666 36.76 -1.07 -23.22
C SER A 666 37.67 -2.24 -22.85
N GLU A 667 37.79 -2.54 -21.57
CA GLU A 667 38.55 -3.70 -21.07
C GLU A 667 37.94 -5.04 -21.53
N LEU A 668 36.61 -5.19 -21.40
CA LEU A 668 35.92 -6.45 -21.63
C LEU A 668 35.50 -6.70 -23.07
N LEU A 669 35.23 -5.66 -23.85
CA LEU A 669 34.70 -5.71 -25.21
C LEU A 669 35.62 -5.12 -26.25
N GLY A 670 36.65 -4.38 -25.82
CA GLY A 670 37.47 -3.53 -26.72
C GLY A 670 36.83 -2.18 -26.98
N PRO A 671 37.42 -1.37 -27.89
CA PRO A 671 36.88 -0.05 -28.25
C PRO A 671 35.50 -0.21 -28.93
N PRO A 672 34.62 0.83 -28.86
CA PRO A 672 33.32 0.78 -29.53
C PRO A 672 33.44 0.58 -31.02
N ALA A 673 32.56 -0.25 -31.58
CA ALA A 673 32.53 -0.52 -33.03
C ALA A 673 31.97 0.71 -33.81
N LYS A 674 32.22 0.75 -35.11
CA LYS A 674 31.65 1.78 -35.99
C LYS A 674 30.14 1.59 -36.27
N THR A 675 29.64 0.43 -36.00
CA THR A 675 28.21 0.05 -36.16
C THR A 675 27.65 -0.42 -34.83
N ASP A 676 26.36 -0.26 -34.63
CA ASP A 676 25.63 -0.73 -33.46
C ASP A 676 24.44 -1.59 -33.91
N HIS A 677 24.28 -2.76 -33.31
CA HIS A 677 23.26 -3.74 -33.63
C HIS A 677 22.23 -3.92 -32.50
N ALA A 678 22.32 -3.10 -31.44
CA ALA A 678 21.34 -3.13 -30.36
C ALA A 678 19.94 -2.82 -30.89
N PRO A 679 18.91 -3.48 -30.36
CA PRO A 679 17.53 -3.15 -30.71
C PRO A 679 17.20 -1.71 -30.32
N PRO A 680 16.26 -1.05 -31.04
CA PRO A 680 15.90 0.32 -30.79
C PRO A 680 15.36 0.51 -29.35
N PRO A 681 15.53 1.72 -28.79
CA PRO A 681 14.94 2.06 -27.50
C PRO A 681 13.42 1.85 -27.47
N THR A 682 12.91 1.41 -26.33
CA THR A 682 11.45 1.34 -26.09
C THR A 682 10.99 2.65 -25.42
N GLY A 683 9.77 3.09 -25.75
CA GLY A 683 9.15 4.29 -25.17
C GLY A 683 7.98 3.99 -24.24
N ASP A 684 7.19 5.03 -23.95
CA ASP A 684 5.96 4.88 -23.16
C ASP A 684 4.97 3.96 -23.90
N PRO A 685 4.58 2.83 -23.31
CA PRO A 685 3.60 1.93 -23.91
C PRO A 685 2.29 2.62 -24.31
N ARG A 686 1.89 3.67 -23.58
CA ARG A 686 0.68 4.45 -23.87
C ARG A 686 0.76 5.28 -25.14
N ALA A 687 1.95 5.77 -25.49
CA ALA A 687 2.16 6.55 -26.70
C ALA A 687 2.08 5.69 -27.99
N GLN A 688 2.45 4.41 -27.90
CA GLN A 688 2.46 3.51 -29.05
C GLN A 688 1.08 2.92 -29.41
N SER A 689 0.13 2.88 -28.46
CA SER A 689 -1.23 2.43 -28.71
C SER A 689 -2.06 3.41 -29.59
N GLN A 690 -1.58 4.63 -29.81
CA GLN A 690 -2.21 5.63 -30.66
C GLN A 690 -1.76 5.58 -32.12
N GLY A 691 -0.63 4.92 -32.42
CA GLY A 691 -0.01 4.87 -33.77
C GLY A 691 -0.44 3.71 -34.68
N SER A 692 -1.20 2.72 -34.19
CA SER A 692 -1.59 1.53 -34.96
C SER A 692 -3.04 1.55 -35.46
N ARG A 693 -3.64 2.74 -35.58
CA ARG A 693 -4.93 2.94 -36.28
C ARG A 693 -4.75 3.89 -37.46
N HIS A 694 -4.14 3.36 -38.51
CA HIS A 694 -4.27 3.90 -39.87
C HIS A 694 -4.61 2.76 -40.82
#